data_505a05dac95480d5641d44605b3b4c9f
#
_entry.id   505a05dac95480d5641d44605b3b4c9f
#
_cell.length_a   1.000
_cell.length_b   1.000
_cell.length_c   1.000
_cell.angle_alpha   90.00
_cell.angle_beta   90.00
_cell.angle_gamma   90.00
#
_symmetry.space_group_name_H-M   'P 1'
#
loop_
_entity.id
_entity.type
_entity.pdbx_description
1 polymer ?
#
loop_
_entity_poly.entity_id
_entity_poly.type
_entity_poly.pdbx_seq_one_letter_code
_entity_poly.pdbx_strand_id
1 'polypeptide(L)'
;MSSPSAASAPDDLPRVAVAELLRVHHCETALYADFSRHTAGTRENEHDTTASGHSHVLHSDSGAPQLNPEVVALLEAAQASCVADMRNMADADVEIRTAQGTEYYPLARLIPVLETLTERYEFLRASWRAGMALTDIPDLLSCGECPACAARAEAEAGTSETLDEPELVPHSSDDSDEDSWADSGDSAAESAFEGIPAKAQHPYRVRPAAPADDDEEYAQLERLRERLAELEKQNQKNRGLSGEDTRLAMLLSGVDFYRREKAPFWRDHLRRLHEPYENWANTRNCVIFESVETATDWERVRGAKMRTLRAVATLADSHTLKADDTGHYLLYSADDAPAKAYESIDSQVEAFRAINPQARVPDTLHRLGFFGAKIMSLEPYEEPGEPAEGATLATGGGQRVVMVVAERIRVNDEEHAAFPLGLTPGAPVTTKQLEVSLVRVAVEAEGSFPNVAATGTLDLIERRPPRLKTRESLPQETEFSHAELPTVEAVLAAVRDLDRSYVAVQGPPGSGKTFLGSQVIARLVAAGAKVGVVAQSHAVVENMLTACLERNLFPAERVMRAKGKSQLPDYPWVEASDKDLTALLDNSGGSGGEKSGAGTSPGVLFGGTAWDFANPNRIPEGSLDLLVIDEAGQFSLANTLAVGRAARNLLLLGDPQQLPQVAVGEHPYPLDTSALGWLSGGQSVLPNTFGYFLQVTWRMHPQLCAPVSALSYGGKLHSAAAASERILKVPEREESVLPTEPGLYMYGVHHEHCTVRSEVEAAAVTRLAGEFVGASWTPGANQPARELTGEDIVVVAAYNAQVDTIAEHLRRAGLLDADGHGVRVGTVDKFQGQQAPVTIVSMASSNAGVSGRGAEFLLSPNRLNVALSRGQWCSVLVASDSLHRFVPQSITELLALGGYLGLIRSTTSWESPAIGG
;
A
#
# COMPACT_ATOMS: atom_id res chain seq x y z
N MET A 1 -5.49 -44.61 -19.28
CA MET A 1 -6.81 -44.01 -19.16
C MET A 1 -7.41 -44.49 -17.83
N SER A 2 -7.09 -43.81 -16.79
CA SER A 2 -7.72 -43.91 -15.47
C SER A 2 -7.82 -42.45 -14.97
N SER A 3 -9.06 -42.03 -14.78
CA SER A 3 -9.46 -40.74 -14.27
C SER A 3 -8.74 -40.44 -12.95
N PRO A 4 -8.29 -39.22 -12.68
CA PRO A 4 -7.87 -38.87 -11.34
C PRO A 4 -9.08 -39.01 -10.41
N SER A 5 -8.90 -39.74 -9.31
CA SER A 5 -9.87 -39.86 -8.24
C SER A 5 -10.25 -38.47 -7.74
N ALA A 6 -11.53 -38.21 -7.72
CA ALA A 6 -12.08 -37.06 -7.05
C ALA A 6 -11.49 -36.96 -5.64
N ALA A 7 -10.88 -35.81 -5.33
CA ALA A 7 -10.54 -35.49 -3.97
C ALA A 7 -11.80 -35.65 -3.13
N SER A 8 -11.70 -36.41 -2.06
CA SER A 8 -12.78 -36.61 -1.09
C SER A 8 -13.26 -35.25 -0.64
N ALA A 9 -14.57 -35.05 -0.73
CA ALA A 9 -15.22 -33.87 -0.17
C ALA A 9 -14.77 -33.72 1.31
N PRO A 10 -14.65 -32.48 1.81
CA PRO A 10 -14.28 -32.21 3.20
C PRO A 10 -15.46 -32.49 4.13
N ASP A 11 -15.85 -33.81 4.23
CA ASP A 11 -17.00 -34.20 5.03
C ASP A 11 -16.71 -34.26 6.55
N ASP A 12 -15.43 -34.08 6.95
CA ASP A 12 -15.02 -34.10 8.35
C ASP A 12 -13.92 -33.09 8.62
N LEU A 13 -14.25 -31.78 8.67
CA LEU A 13 -13.42 -30.86 9.44
C LEU A 13 -13.49 -31.34 10.90
N PRO A 14 -12.37 -31.83 11.51
CA PRO A 14 -12.44 -32.40 12.85
C PRO A 14 -12.93 -31.31 13.81
N ARG A 15 -13.76 -31.70 14.79
CA ARG A 15 -14.24 -30.86 15.88
C ARG A 15 -13.10 -30.53 16.86
N VAL A 16 -11.95 -30.09 16.34
CA VAL A 16 -10.81 -29.66 17.12
C VAL A 16 -11.02 -28.19 17.45
N ALA A 17 -10.78 -27.80 18.71
CA ALA A 17 -10.91 -26.40 19.09
C ALA A 17 -9.95 -25.52 18.27
N VAL A 18 -10.44 -24.39 17.77
CA VAL A 18 -9.66 -23.45 16.96
C VAL A 18 -8.37 -23.02 17.66
N ALA A 19 -8.40 -22.85 18.99
CA ALA A 19 -7.22 -22.53 19.77
C ALA A 19 -6.11 -23.59 19.65
N GLU A 20 -6.45 -24.88 19.52
CA GLU A 20 -5.48 -25.97 19.28
C GLU A 20 -4.95 -25.93 17.87
N LEU A 21 -5.80 -25.63 16.86
CA LEU A 21 -5.38 -25.46 15.47
C LEU A 21 -4.39 -24.29 15.31
N LEU A 22 -4.64 -23.17 15.96
CA LEU A 22 -3.72 -22.01 15.91
C LEU A 22 -2.36 -22.28 16.56
N ARG A 23 -2.30 -23.18 17.55
CA ARG A 23 -1.04 -23.62 18.14
C ARG A 23 -0.12 -24.32 17.13
N VAL A 24 -0.65 -24.97 16.11
CA VAL A 24 0.12 -25.57 15.01
C VAL A 24 1.00 -24.52 14.32
N HIS A 25 0.47 -23.33 14.10
CA HIS A 25 1.25 -22.23 13.46
C HIS A 25 2.30 -21.60 14.37
N HIS A 26 2.19 -21.77 15.67
CA HIS A 26 3.17 -21.18 16.58
C HIS A 26 4.33 -22.11 16.88
N CYS A 27 4.04 -23.33 17.29
CA CYS A 27 5.06 -24.30 17.63
C CYS A 27 4.52 -25.74 17.53
N GLU A 28 4.81 -26.40 16.44
CA GLU A 28 4.46 -27.79 16.21
C GLU A 28 5.17 -28.73 17.20
N THR A 29 6.40 -28.39 17.58
CA THR A 29 7.18 -29.14 18.57
C THR A 29 6.47 -29.19 19.92
N ALA A 30 5.92 -28.05 20.38
CA ALA A 30 5.17 -28.00 21.65
C ALA A 30 3.88 -28.81 21.58
N LEU A 31 3.14 -28.72 20.47
CA LEU A 31 1.92 -29.50 20.27
C LEU A 31 2.19 -31.00 20.24
N TYR A 32 3.24 -31.42 19.54
CA TYR A 32 3.64 -32.84 19.47
C TYR A 32 4.07 -33.39 20.86
N ALA A 33 4.77 -32.60 21.66
CA ALA A 33 5.13 -32.96 23.03
C ALA A 33 3.90 -33.05 23.95
N ASP A 34 2.86 -32.25 23.71
CA ASP A 34 1.58 -32.34 24.44
C ASP A 34 0.83 -33.63 24.13
N PHE A 35 0.81 -34.10 22.88
CA PHE A 35 0.26 -35.42 22.55
C PHE A 35 0.95 -36.52 23.35
N SER A 36 2.24 -36.44 23.57
CA SER A 36 3.01 -37.45 24.30
C SER A 36 2.74 -37.39 25.81
N ARG A 37 2.46 -36.21 26.40
CA ARG A 37 2.16 -36.05 27.83
C ARG A 37 0.76 -36.59 28.21
N HIS A 38 -0.23 -36.40 27.35
CA HIS A 38 -1.60 -36.87 27.64
C HIS A 38 -1.76 -38.37 27.66
N THR A 39 -0.89 -39.15 27.02
CA THR A 39 -0.95 -40.60 27.01
C THR A 39 -0.26 -41.30 28.17
N ALA A 40 0.61 -40.59 28.89
CA ALA A 40 1.23 -41.14 30.09
C ALA A 40 0.24 -41.29 31.26
N GLY A 41 -0.91 -40.60 31.19
CA GLY A 41 -1.95 -40.61 32.23
C GLY A 41 -3.23 -41.43 31.97
N THR A 42 -3.48 -41.86 30.74
CA THR A 42 -4.78 -42.51 30.40
C THR A 42 -4.61 -43.62 29.37
N ARG A 43 -4.24 -44.76 29.86
CA ARG A 43 -4.32 -46.03 29.08
C ARG A 43 -5.65 -46.78 29.23
N GLU A 44 -6.69 -46.14 29.77
CA GLU A 44 -8.02 -46.71 29.91
C GLU A 44 -9.09 -45.72 29.48
N ASN A 45 -9.92 -46.11 28.49
CA ASN A 45 -11.15 -45.55 27.95
C ASN A 45 -11.08 -44.85 26.58
N GLU A 46 -10.81 -45.64 25.55
CA GLU A 46 -11.25 -45.32 24.17
C GLU A 46 -12.65 -45.89 23.89
N HIS A 47 -13.69 -45.43 24.57
CA HIS A 47 -15.09 -45.62 24.18
C HIS A 47 -15.97 -44.73 25.04
N ASP A 48 -16.02 -43.48 24.72
CA ASP A 48 -17.19 -42.61 24.89
C ASP A 48 -16.87 -41.17 24.49
N THR A 49 -17.14 -40.81 23.24
CA THR A 49 -17.17 -39.40 22.83
C THR A 49 -18.54 -39.09 22.25
N THR A 50 -19.53 -39.06 23.13
CA THR A 50 -20.79 -38.37 22.88
C THR A 50 -21.00 -37.32 23.93
N ALA A 51 -21.00 -36.07 23.46
CA ALA A 51 -21.68 -34.90 24.04
C ALA A 51 -21.49 -34.67 25.53
N SER A 52 -20.47 -33.90 25.92
CA SER A 52 -20.61 -32.91 26.98
C SER A 52 -19.58 -31.83 26.80
N GLY A 53 -20.03 -30.56 26.61
CA GLY A 53 -19.18 -29.39 26.51
C GLY A 53 -18.43 -29.14 27.81
N HIS A 54 -17.19 -29.52 27.88
CA HIS A 54 -16.24 -29.06 28.86
C HIS A 54 -15.06 -28.50 28.10
N SER A 55 -15.00 -27.16 28.02
CA SER A 55 -13.79 -26.45 27.66
C SER A 55 -12.70 -26.84 28.67
N HIS A 56 -11.79 -27.70 28.30
CA HIS A 56 -10.57 -27.91 29.07
C HIS A 56 -9.70 -26.65 28.87
N VAL A 57 -9.80 -25.73 29.80
CA VAL A 57 -8.82 -24.64 29.99
C VAL A 57 -7.51 -25.33 30.31
N LEU A 58 -6.65 -25.48 29.30
CA LEU A 58 -5.25 -25.87 29.51
C LEU A 58 -4.57 -24.71 30.22
N HIS A 59 -4.12 -24.97 31.44
CA HIS A 59 -3.44 -24.00 32.28
C HIS A 59 -2.25 -23.37 31.55
N SER A 60 -2.26 -22.05 31.51
CA SER A 60 -1.19 -21.17 31.05
C SER A 60 0.00 -21.21 32.03
N ASP A 61 0.87 -22.18 31.90
CA ASP A 61 2.21 -22.07 32.47
C ASP A 61 3.21 -22.29 31.35
N SER A 62 3.94 -21.23 31.05
CA SER A 62 5.11 -21.12 30.18
C SER A 62 4.84 -20.81 28.70
N GLY A 63 4.92 -19.55 28.34
CA GLY A 63 5.40 -19.11 27.00
C GLY A 63 4.49 -19.35 25.80
N ALA A 64 3.22 -19.74 25.96
CA ALA A 64 2.30 -19.80 24.83
C ALA A 64 1.92 -18.37 24.40
N PRO A 65 1.92 -18.06 23.08
CA PRO A 65 1.50 -16.75 22.61
C PRO A 65 0.07 -16.47 23.06
N GLN A 66 -0.19 -15.24 23.48
CA GLN A 66 -1.56 -14.79 23.71
C GLN A 66 -2.23 -14.70 22.34
N LEU A 67 -3.14 -15.64 22.07
CA LEU A 67 -3.98 -15.62 20.87
C LEU A 67 -4.96 -14.45 20.96
N ASN A 68 -5.09 -13.67 19.91
CA ASN A 68 -6.08 -12.60 19.85
C ASN A 68 -7.50 -13.19 19.94
N PRO A 69 -8.33 -12.82 20.96
CA PRO A 69 -9.67 -13.37 21.13
C PRO A 69 -10.61 -13.14 19.93
N GLU A 70 -10.44 -12.03 19.20
CA GLU A 70 -11.26 -11.71 18.04
C GLU A 70 -10.94 -12.63 16.86
N VAL A 71 -9.65 -12.95 16.66
CA VAL A 71 -9.19 -13.91 15.64
C VAL A 71 -9.73 -15.31 15.94
N VAL A 72 -9.67 -15.73 17.20
CA VAL A 72 -10.23 -17.03 17.64
C VAL A 72 -11.73 -17.07 17.40
N ALA A 73 -12.47 -16.05 17.83
CA ALA A 73 -13.92 -15.99 17.67
C ALA A 73 -14.35 -16.02 16.20
N LEU A 74 -13.62 -15.33 15.32
CA LEU A 74 -13.90 -15.33 13.89
C LEU A 74 -13.68 -16.70 13.26
N LEU A 75 -12.61 -17.41 13.59
CA LEU A 75 -12.35 -18.76 13.10
C LEU A 75 -13.33 -19.78 13.65
N GLU A 76 -13.76 -19.67 14.92
CA GLU A 76 -14.81 -20.52 15.50
C GLU A 76 -16.15 -20.31 14.80
N ALA A 77 -16.52 -19.06 14.52
CA ALA A 77 -17.73 -18.74 13.77
C ALA A 77 -17.66 -19.27 12.32
N ALA A 78 -16.51 -19.17 11.66
CA ALA A 78 -16.26 -19.72 10.33
C ALA A 78 -16.35 -21.25 10.34
N GLN A 79 -15.74 -21.93 11.30
CA GLN A 79 -15.82 -23.38 11.48
C GLN A 79 -17.27 -23.86 11.67
N ALA A 80 -18.04 -23.14 12.51
CA ALA A 80 -19.46 -23.43 12.72
C ALA A 80 -20.29 -23.26 11.42
N SER A 81 -19.99 -22.23 10.63
CA SER A 81 -20.65 -21.98 9.35
C SER A 81 -20.33 -23.05 8.30
N CYS A 82 -19.09 -23.55 8.25
CA CYS A 82 -18.70 -24.64 7.37
C CYS A 82 -19.46 -25.95 7.66
N VAL A 83 -19.80 -26.20 8.94
CA VAL A 83 -20.57 -27.38 9.35
C VAL A 83 -22.06 -27.27 8.99
N ALA A 84 -22.59 -26.06 8.90
CA ALA A 84 -24.03 -25.80 8.73
C ALA A 84 -24.50 -25.83 7.26
N ASP A 85 -23.70 -25.41 6.29
CA ASP A 85 -24.12 -25.31 4.87
C ASP A 85 -22.96 -25.41 3.88
N MET A 86 -22.65 -26.61 3.40
CA MET A 86 -21.54 -26.89 2.47
C MET A 86 -21.82 -26.51 1.01
N ARG A 87 -22.98 -25.99 0.64
CA ARG A 87 -23.37 -25.85 -0.78
C ARG A 87 -23.22 -24.44 -1.35
N ASN A 88 -23.04 -23.40 -0.52
CA ASN A 88 -22.97 -22.00 -0.96
C ASN A 88 -21.83 -21.20 -0.33
N MET A 89 -20.68 -21.81 -0.09
CA MET A 89 -19.59 -21.21 0.71
C MET A 89 -18.86 -20.04 0.04
N ALA A 90 -18.87 -19.94 -1.29
CA ALA A 90 -18.09 -18.90 -1.99
C ALA A 90 -18.62 -17.47 -1.78
N ASP A 91 -19.94 -17.33 -1.54
CA ASP A 91 -20.60 -16.03 -1.35
C ASP A 91 -21.11 -15.82 0.08
N ALA A 92 -20.75 -16.70 1.03
CA ALA A 92 -21.19 -16.60 2.41
C ALA A 92 -20.26 -15.72 3.24
N ASP A 93 -20.84 -14.84 4.07
CA ASP A 93 -20.13 -14.05 5.05
C ASP A 93 -20.36 -14.58 6.46
N VAL A 94 -19.34 -14.49 7.31
CA VAL A 94 -19.43 -14.77 8.74
C VAL A 94 -19.81 -13.49 9.47
N GLU A 95 -20.92 -13.52 10.21
CA GLU A 95 -21.39 -12.41 11.02
C GLU A 95 -20.72 -12.45 12.41
N ILE A 96 -20.05 -11.36 12.80
CA ILE A 96 -19.54 -11.16 14.15
C ILE A 96 -20.12 -9.90 14.75
N ARG A 97 -20.60 -10.01 16.00
CA ARG A 97 -21.08 -8.88 16.77
C ARG A 97 -19.97 -8.33 17.64
N THR A 98 -19.48 -7.15 17.29
CA THR A 98 -18.49 -6.39 18.06
C THR A 98 -19.19 -5.32 18.92
N ALA A 99 -18.42 -4.68 19.80
CA ALA A 99 -18.89 -3.53 20.54
C ALA A 99 -19.25 -2.32 19.66
N GLN A 100 -18.76 -2.31 18.41
CA GLN A 100 -18.95 -1.25 17.42
C GLN A 100 -20.11 -1.55 16.45
N GLY A 101 -20.65 -2.78 16.44
CA GLY A 101 -21.74 -3.18 15.57
C GLY A 101 -21.60 -4.63 15.08
N THR A 102 -22.36 -4.94 14.04
CA THR A 102 -22.26 -6.24 13.35
C THR A 102 -21.32 -6.08 12.15
N GLU A 103 -20.29 -6.92 12.09
CA GLU A 103 -19.34 -6.95 11.01
C GLU A 103 -19.45 -8.27 10.23
N TYR A 104 -19.19 -8.22 8.93
CA TYR A 104 -19.30 -9.36 8.01
C TYR A 104 -17.95 -9.66 7.37
N TYR A 105 -17.50 -10.91 7.44
CA TYR A 105 -16.22 -11.34 6.91
C TYR A 105 -16.39 -12.48 5.90
N PRO A 106 -15.73 -12.43 4.72
CA PRO A 106 -15.90 -13.41 3.66
C PRO A 106 -15.37 -14.78 4.09
N LEU A 107 -16.25 -15.79 4.17
CA LEU A 107 -15.92 -17.17 4.56
C LEU A 107 -14.85 -17.76 3.63
N ALA A 108 -14.89 -17.43 2.35
CA ALA A 108 -13.90 -17.86 1.36
C ALA A 108 -12.44 -17.54 1.72
N ARG A 109 -12.20 -16.54 2.59
CA ARG A 109 -10.87 -16.20 3.08
C ARG A 109 -10.48 -16.90 4.39
N LEU A 110 -11.42 -17.45 5.11
CA LEU A 110 -11.21 -18.13 6.38
C LEU A 110 -11.02 -19.63 6.19
N ILE A 111 -11.70 -20.23 5.20
CA ILE A 111 -11.60 -21.65 4.87
C ILE A 111 -10.16 -22.10 4.62
N PRO A 112 -9.34 -21.45 3.75
CA PRO A 112 -7.97 -21.90 3.49
C PRO A 112 -7.09 -21.95 4.73
N VAL A 113 -7.33 -21.05 5.70
CA VAL A 113 -6.62 -21.08 6.99
C VAL A 113 -7.04 -22.29 7.79
N LEU A 114 -8.34 -22.52 7.98
CA LEU A 114 -8.86 -23.67 8.72
C LEU A 114 -8.39 -25.00 8.12
N GLU A 115 -8.42 -25.12 6.79
CA GLU A 115 -7.95 -26.33 6.09
C GLU A 115 -6.46 -26.57 6.31
N THR A 116 -5.63 -25.53 6.14
CA THR A 116 -4.17 -25.63 6.35
C THR A 116 -3.83 -26.04 7.78
N LEU A 117 -4.48 -25.41 8.76
CA LEU A 117 -4.30 -25.75 10.17
C LEU A 117 -4.71 -27.19 10.48
N THR A 118 -5.86 -27.59 9.94
CA THR A 118 -6.40 -28.95 10.14
C THR A 118 -5.52 -30.02 9.50
N GLU A 119 -5.09 -29.84 8.25
CA GLU A 119 -4.20 -30.76 7.55
C GLU A 119 -2.90 -30.99 8.33
N ARG A 120 -2.30 -29.90 8.84
CA ARG A 120 -1.04 -30.02 9.59
C ARG A 120 -1.24 -30.63 10.97
N TYR A 121 -2.33 -30.29 11.67
CA TYR A 121 -2.69 -30.91 12.94
C TYR A 121 -2.88 -32.42 12.80
N GLU A 122 -3.61 -32.89 11.77
CA GLU A 122 -3.82 -34.30 11.51
C GLU A 122 -2.53 -35.01 11.15
N PHE A 123 -1.65 -34.40 10.36
CA PHE A 123 -0.34 -34.93 10.06
C PHE A 123 0.49 -35.15 11.33
N LEU A 124 0.58 -34.16 12.22
CA LEU A 124 1.30 -34.30 13.49
C LEU A 124 0.68 -35.38 14.40
N ARG A 125 -0.63 -35.41 14.46
CA ARG A 125 -1.36 -36.45 15.23
C ARG A 125 -1.13 -37.84 14.67
N ALA A 126 -1.10 -37.99 13.35
CA ALA A 126 -0.83 -39.29 12.70
C ALA A 126 0.63 -39.72 12.93
N SER A 127 1.60 -38.81 12.81
CA SER A 127 3.03 -39.02 13.06
C SER A 127 3.27 -39.48 14.51
N TRP A 128 2.59 -38.83 15.46
CA TRP A 128 2.66 -39.21 16.87
C TRP A 128 2.07 -40.60 17.11
N ARG A 129 0.91 -40.94 16.50
CA ARG A 129 0.29 -42.27 16.59
C ARG A 129 1.18 -43.37 16.00
N ALA A 130 1.91 -43.04 14.96
CA ALA A 130 2.91 -43.91 14.35
C ALA A 130 4.17 -44.10 15.18
N GLY A 131 4.32 -43.36 16.28
CA GLY A 131 5.48 -43.41 17.17
C GLY A 131 6.76 -42.79 16.58
N MET A 132 6.62 -41.83 15.65
CA MET A 132 7.76 -41.10 15.10
C MET A 132 8.45 -40.28 16.18
N ALA A 133 9.77 -40.21 16.17
CA ALA A 133 10.50 -39.27 17.03
C ALA A 133 10.34 -37.85 16.52
N LEU A 134 10.46 -36.85 17.42
CA LEU A 134 10.43 -35.43 17.05
C LEU A 134 11.47 -35.06 15.98
N THR A 135 12.65 -35.72 16.04
CA THR A 135 13.74 -35.54 15.07
C THR A 135 13.43 -36.09 13.68
N ASP A 136 12.48 -37.01 13.57
CA ASP A 136 12.17 -37.70 12.32
C ASP A 136 11.00 -37.05 11.55
N ILE A 137 10.42 -35.99 12.10
CA ILE A 137 9.33 -35.23 11.46
C ILE A 137 9.93 -34.11 10.63
N PRO A 138 9.79 -34.16 9.30
CA PRO A 138 10.35 -33.13 8.42
C PRO A 138 9.67 -31.78 8.66
N ASP A 139 10.44 -30.70 8.57
CA ASP A 139 9.99 -29.32 8.63
C ASP A 139 9.15 -28.95 9.88
N LEU A 140 9.49 -29.52 11.02
CA LEU A 140 8.78 -29.25 12.26
C LEU A 140 9.05 -27.84 12.77
N LEU A 141 8.02 -27.03 12.91
CA LEU A 141 8.09 -25.66 13.44
C LEU A 141 8.50 -25.66 14.92
N SER A 142 9.59 -24.97 15.20
CA SER A 142 10.17 -24.78 16.53
C SER A 142 10.18 -23.29 16.87
N CYS A 143 9.58 -22.89 17.99
CA CYS A 143 9.61 -21.50 18.41
C CYS A 143 10.95 -21.06 19.07
N GLY A 144 11.83 -22.02 19.36
CA GLY A 144 13.12 -21.77 20.02
C GLY A 144 13.03 -21.43 21.52
N GLU A 145 11.87 -20.99 22.00
CA GLU A 145 11.73 -20.42 23.34
C GLU A 145 11.00 -21.33 24.36
N CYS A 146 10.25 -22.31 23.87
CA CYS A 146 9.50 -23.19 24.76
C CYS A 146 10.33 -24.38 25.25
N PRO A 147 9.97 -24.99 26.42
CA PRO A 147 10.70 -26.14 26.96
C PRO A 147 10.82 -27.34 26.01
N ALA A 148 9.86 -27.53 25.11
CA ALA A 148 9.89 -28.64 24.14
C ALA A 148 10.91 -28.37 23.04
N CYS A 149 11.09 -27.12 22.61
CA CYS A 149 12.13 -26.72 21.64
C CYS A 149 13.52 -26.80 22.25
N ALA A 150 13.69 -26.43 23.50
CA ALA A 150 14.96 -26.58 24.24
C ALA A 150 15.35 -28.06 24.34
N ALA A 151 14.40 -28.94 24.72
CA ALA A 151 14.64 -30.38 24.79
C ALA A 151 14.97 -31.01 23.43
N ARG A 152 14.39 -30.49 22.34
CA ARG A 152 14.74 -30.92 20.97
C ARG A 152 16.15 -30.50 20.60
N ALA A 153 16.54 -29.26 20.86
CA ALA A 153 17.88 -28.76 20.59
C ALA A 153 18.95 -29.54 21.36
N GLU A 154 18.69 -29.91 22.63
CA GLU A 154 19.56 -30.78 23.42
C GLU A 154 19.67 -32.21 22.82
N ALA A 155 18.56 -32.76 22.30
CA ALA A 155 18.58 -34.06 21.67
C ALA A 155 19.34 -34.07 20.33
N GLU A 156 19.23 -33.01 19.54
CA GLU A 156 19.98 -32.83 18.28
C GLU A 156 21.48 -32.60 18.53
N ALA A 157 21.86 -31.87 19.59
CA ALA A 157 23.24 -31.67 19.99
C ALA A 157 23.89 -32.97 20.51
N GLY A 158 23.11 -33.87 21.12
CA GLY A 158 23.59 -35.16 21.63
C GLY A 158 23.89 -36.21 20.54
N THR A 159 23.50 -35.98 19.29
CA THR A 159 23.77 -36.87 18.15
C THR A 159 25.02 -36.55 17.35
N SER A 160 25.69 -35.43 17.66
CA SER A 160 26.95 -35.01 17.03
C SER A 160 28.15 -35.47 17.86
N GLU A 161 28.58 -36.68 17.71
CA GLU A 161 29.88 -37.16 18.27
C GLU A 161 31.04 -36.67 17.43
N THR A 162 31.98 -36.01 18.15
CA THR A 162 33.43 -35.87 17.91
C THR A 162 33.88 -34.88 16.85
N LEU A 163 34.26 -33.71 17.32
CA LEU A 163 35.49 -33.03 16.97
C LEU A 163 35.96 -32.20 18.17
N ASP A 164 37.23 -32.43 18.55
CA ASP A 164 37.92 -31.93 19.75
C ASP A 164 37.79 -30.43 20.00
N GLU A 165 37.36 -30.04 21.20
CA GLU A 165 37.52 -28.69 21.75
C GLU A 165 38.65 -28.65 22.80
N PRO A 166 39.38 -27.52 22.92
CA PRO A 166 40.30 -27.31 24.04
C PRO A 166 39.53 -26.73 25.27
N GLU A 167 39.88 -27.29 26.42
CA GLU A 167 39.42 -26.97 27.76
C GLU A 167 39.37 -25.47 28.08
N LEU A 168 38.25 -24.97 28.60
CA LEU A 168 38.17 -23.76 29.41
C LEU A 168 37.72 -24.11 30.83
N VAL A 169 38.56 -23.68 31.78
CA VAL A 169 38.51 -23.92 33.21
C VAL A 169 37.29 -23.17 33.85
N PRO A 170 36.57 -23.78 34.79
CA PRO A 170 35.45 -23.11 35.47
C PRO A 170 35.95 -22.22 36.64
N HIS A 171 35.40 -21.01 36.71
CA HIS A 171 35.46 -20.21 37.94
C HIS A 171 34.12 -20.22 38.67
N SER A 172 34.27 -20.54 39.95
CA SER A 172 33.27 -20.74 41.01
C SER A 172 32.48 -19.48 41.35
N SER A 173 31.25 -19.75 41.75
CA SER A 173 30.33 -18.87 42.48
C SER A 173 30.88 -18.30 43.78
N ASP A 174 30.56 -17.06 44.11
CA ASP A 174 29.89 -16.71 45.38
C ASP A 174 29.57 -15.20 45.48
N ASP A 175 28.36 -15.00 45.89
CA ASP A 175 27.77 -14.00 46.78
C ASP A 175 27.93 -12.47 46.63
N SER A 176 26.74 -11.87 46.54
CA SER A 176 26.23 -10.65 47.22
C SER A 176 26.86 -9.29 46.93
N ASP A 177 26.07 -8.39 46.51
CA ASP A 177 25.60 -7.18 47.11
C ASP A 177 25.28 -6.03 46.14
N GLU A 178 24.31 -5.31 46.48
CA GLU A 178 23.61 -4.17 45.95
C GLU A 178 24.49 -3.01 45.39
N ASP A 179 23.81 -2.27 44.52
CA ASP A 179 24.05 -0.85 44.20
C ASP A 179 25.33 -0.43 43.49
N SER A 180 25.22 -0.26 42.16
CA SER A 180 25.56 1.02 41.53
C SER A 180 25.39 0.94 40.02
N TRP A 181 24.42 1.68 39.49
CA TRP A 181 24.35 2.01 38.08
C TRP A 181 25.41 3.08 37.76
N ALA A 182 26.55 2.65 37.31
CA ALA A 182 27.55 3.52 36.68
C ALA A 182 28.26 2.79 35.54
N ASP A 183 27.96 3.27 34.36
CA ASP A 183 28.88 3.48 33.26
C ASP A 183 29.81 2.32 32.85
N SER A 184 29.37 1.54 31.86
CA SER A 184 30.33 0.88 30.97
C SER A 184 29.84 1.13 29.52
N GLY A 185 30.26 2.27 29.00
CA GLY A 185 30.07 2.65 27.59
C GLY A 185 30.76 1.68 26.67
N ASP A 186 30.02 1.23 25.71
CA ASP A 186 30.50 0.46 24.56
C ASP A 186 31.35 1.40 23.69
N SER A 187 32.65 1.40 23.84
CA SER A 187 33.60 2.28 23.13
C SER A 187 33.77 1.97 21.63
N ALA A 188 33.04 0.98 21.11
CA ALA A 188 33.14 0.60 19.69
C ALA A 188 32.19 1.38 18.78
N ALA A 189 31.09 1.96 19.30
CA ALA A 189 30.17 2.78 18.50
C ALA A 189 30.62 4.25 18.39
N GLU A 190 31.42 4.74 19.36
CA GLU A 190 31.90 6.12 19.35
C GLU A 190 33.01 6.39 18.30
N SER A 191 33.77 5.38 17.89
CA SER A 191 34.87 5.59 16.93
C SER A 191 34.41 5.81 15.47
N ALA A 192 33.15 5.50 15.10
CA ALA A 192 32.64 5.71 13.74
C ALA A 192 32.14 7.13 13.49
N PHE A 193 32.00 7.97 14.55
CA PHE A 193 31.44 9.32 14.46
C PHE A 193 32.36 10.37 15.08
N GLU A 194 33.66 10.15 15.11
CA GLU A 194 34.63 11.16 15.53
C GLU A 194 34.60 12.36 14.59
N GLY A 195 33.88 13.42 15.00
CA GLY A 195 33.78 14.69 14.27
C GLY A 195 32.40 15.32 14.24
N ILE A 196 31.34 14.60 14.59
CA ILE A 196 29.99 15.15 14.67
C ILE A 196 29.67 15.45 16.15
N PRO A 197 29.43 16.72 16.55
CA PRO A 197 29.10 17.03 17.94
C PRO A 197 27.78 16.34 18.31
N ALA A 198 27.82 15.46 19.30
CA ALA A 198 26.66 14.70 19.77
C ALA A 198 25.53 15.60 20.32
N LYS A 199 25.88 16.80 20.84
CA LYS A 199 24.97 17.81 21.36
C LYS A 199 25.47 19.21 21.04
N ALA A 200 24.55 20.12 20.73
CA ALA A 200 24.86 21.54 20.63
C ALA A 200 25.22 22.06 22.04
N GLN A 201 26.26 22.92 22.11
CA GLN A 201 26.68 23.55 23.37
C GLN A 201 25.67 24.60 23.84
N HIS A 202 25.04 25.30 22.87
CA HIS A 202 24.04 26.33 23.11
C HIS A 202 22.74 26.00 22.36
N PRO A 203 21.86 25.15 22.93
CA PRO A 203 20.63 24.75 22.27
C PRO A 203 19.70 25.95 22.06
N TYR A 204 19.01 25.96 20.91
CA TYR A 204 18.00 26.97 20.61
C TYR A 204 16.84 26.87 21.60
N ARG A 205 16.49 27.98 22.26
CA ARG A 205 15.32 28.05 23.14
C ARG A 205 14.08 28.37 22.34
N VAL A 206 13.10 27.48 22.41
CA VAL A 206 11.82 27.63 21.72
C VAL A 206 11.02 28.78 22.34
N ARG A 207 10.54 29.70 21.52
CA ARG A 207 9.71 30.81 21.97
C ARG A 207 8.34 30.31 22.44
N PRO A 208 7.71 30.94 23.46
CA PRO A 208 6.32 30.68 23.82
C PRO A 208 5.40 30.88 22.63
N ALA A 209 4.24 30.24 22.66
CA ALA A 209 3.21 30.46 21.65
C ALA A 209 2.79 31.96 21.67
N ALA A 210 2.59 32.53 20.48
CA ALA A 210 1.95 33.85 20.37
C ALA A 210 0.50 33.73 20.89
N PRO A 211 -0.08 34.79 21.51
CA PRO A 211 -1.50 34.80 21.84
C PRO A 211 -2.30 34.60 20.53
N ALA A 212 -3.40 33.82 20.60
CA ALA A 212 -4.27 33.61 19.46
C ALA A 212 -4.79 34.99 18.97
N ASP A 213 -4.64 35.27 17.69
CA ASP A 213 -5.27 36.43 17.08
C ASP A 213 -6.81 36.21 17.10
N ASP A 214 -7.57 37.32 17.37
CA ASP A 214 -9.03 37.33 17.26
C ASP A 214 -9.47 37.30 15.78
N ASP A 215 -9.06 36.23 15.05
CA ASP A 215 -9.40 36.04 13.64
C ASP A 215 -10.77 35.32 13.56
N GLU A 216 -11.70 35.87 12.81
CA GLU A 216 -13.04 35.34 12.60
C GLU A 216 -13.01 33.93 11.96
N GLU A 217 -12.02 33.67 11.11
CA GLU A 217 -11.80 32.36 10.49
C GLU A 217 -11.40 31.32 11.54
N TYR A 218 -10.53 31.69 12.47
CA TYR A 218 -10.14 30.81 13.59
C TYR A 218 -11.33 30.52 14.51
N ALA A 219 -12.12 31.53 14.86
CA ALA A 219 -13.33 31.35 15.68
C ALA A 219 -14.38 30.45 15.02
N GLN A 220 -14.48 30.48 13.68
CA GLN A 220 -15.36 29.58 12.93
C GLN A 220 -14.87 28.15 13.00
N LEU A 221 -13.57 27.90 12.82
CA LEU A 221 -12.97 26.56 12.92
C LEU A 221 -13.19 25.94 14.32
N GLU A 222 -12.97 26.72 15.38
CA GLU A 222 -13.17 26.24 16.75
C GLU A 222 -14.64 25.85 17.00
N ARG A 223 -15.60 26.63 16.51
CA ARG A 223 -17.03 26.27 16.63
C ARG A 223 -17.34 24.93 15.96
N LEU A 224 -16.78 24.65 14.76
CA LEU A 224 -16.98 23.36 14.08
C LEU A 224 -16.36 22.20 14.86
N ARG A 225 -15.18 22.41 15.46
CA ARG A 225 -14.52 21.43 16.33
C ARG A 225 -15.32 21.15 17.61
N GLU A 226 -15.81 22.19 18.26
CA GLU A 226 -16.67 22.06 19.44
C GLU A 226 -17.94 21.26 19.10
N ARG A 227 -18.58 21.57 17.95
CA ARG A 227 -19.75 20.83 17.48
C ARG A 227 -19.47 19.34 17.25
N LEU A 228 -18.33 19.01 16.61
CA LEU A 228 -17.91 17.63 16.44
C LEU A 228 -17.69 16.94 17.79
N ALA A 229 -17.01 17.60 18.73
CA ALA A 229 -16.76 17.06 20.06
C ALA A 229 -18.05 16.82 20.86
N GLU A 230 -19.09 17.66 20.67
CA GLU A 230 -20.39 17.41 21.26
C GLU A 230 -21.07 16.15 20.70
N LEU A 231 -21.01 15.96 19.37
CA LEU A 231 -21.54 14.75 18.72
C LEU A 231 -20.80 13.49 19.17
N GLU A 232 -19.48 13.55 19.31
CA GLU A 232 -18.67 12.44 19.82
C GLU A 232 -19.02 12.08 21.29
N LYS A 233 -19.22 13.08 22.14
CA LYS A 233 -19.70 12.85 23.51
C LYS A 233 -21.10 12.22 23.52
N GLN A 234 -21.97 12.65 22.62
CA GLN A 234 -23.32 12.09 22.46
C GLN A 234 -23.23 10.62 22.00
N ASN A 235 -22.35 10.33 21.05
CA ASN A 235 -22.08 8.97 20.58
C ASN A 235 -21.65 8.04 21.72
N GLN A 236 -20.67 8.47 22.52
CA GLN A 236 -20.20 7.71 23.68
C GLN A 236 -21.33 7.48 24.72
N LYS A 237 -22.15 8.51 25.01
CA LYS A 237 -23.22 8.43 26.00
C LYS A 237 -24.36 7.52 25.54
N ASN A 238 -24.76 7.60 24.27
CA ASN A 238 -25.94 6.91 23.75
C ASN A 238 -25.61 5.55 23.10
N ARG A 239 -24.32 5.18 22.99
CA ARG A 239 -23.82 4.02 22.24
C ARG A 239 -24.26 4.03 20.77
N GLY A 240 -24.26 5.19 20.17
CA GLY A 240 -24.57 5.41 18.75
C GLY A 240 -25.12 6.82 18.51
N LEU A 241 -24.92 7.32 17.30
CA LEU A 241 -25.51 8.55 16.77
C LEU A 241 -26.71 8.20 15.87
N SER A 242 -27.64 9.15 15.71
CA SER A 242 -28.62 9.06 14.63
C SER A 242 -27.94 9.08 13.26
N GLY A 243 -28.61 8.60 12.21
CA GLY A 243 -28.05 8.66 10.85
C GLY A 243 -27.69 10.08 10.40
N GLU A 244 -28.50 11.07 10.82
CA GLU A 244 -28.24 12.49 10.51
C GLU A 244 -27.05 13.04 11.31
N ASP A 245 -26.94 12.71 12.59
CA ASP A 245 -25.81 13.12 13.43
C ASP A 245 -24.52 12.47 12.98
N THR A 246 -24.55 11.19 12.57
CA THR A 246 -23.39 10.48 12.00
C THR A 246 -22.89 11.18 10.73
N ARG A 247 -23.79 11.54 9.83
CA ARG A 247 -23.48 12.30 8.62
C ARG A 247 -22.82 13.63 8.95
N LEU A 248 -23.41 14.42 9.85
CA LEU A 248 -22.87 15.70 10.28
C LEU A 248 -21.46 15.50 10.88
N ALA A 249 -21.29 14.52 11.76
CA ALA A 249 -20.00 14.21 12.36
C ALA A 249 -18.94 13.85 11.32
N MET A 250 -19.29 13.04 10.30
CA MET A 250 -18.37 12.74 9.18
C MET A 250 -17.97 14.01 8.43
N LEU A 251 -18.90 14.88 8.06
CA LEU A 251 -18.61 16.12 7.34
C LEU A 251 -17.76 17.09 8.18
N LEU A 252 -18.07 17.24 9.47
CA LEU A 252 -17.28 18.07 10.40
C LEU A 252 -15.87 17.51 10.61
N SER A 253 -15.70 16.19 10.63
CA SER A 253 -14.37 15.57 10.79
C SER A 253 -13.42 15.89 9.63
N GLY A 254 -13.96 16.26 8.47
CA GLY A 254 -13.19 16.71 7.31
C GLY A 254 -12.39 17.98 7.57
N VAL A 255 -12.83 18.86 8.47
CA VAL A 255 -12.16 20.11 8.83
C VAL A 255 -10.70 19.87 9.25
N ASP A 256 -10.46 18.84 10.04
CA ASP A 256 -9.14 18.51 10.56
C ASP A 256 -8.45 17.35 9.80
N PHE A 257 -8.97 16.92 8.66
CA PHE A 257 -8.43 15.80 7.91
C PHE A 257 -6.94 15.99 7.60
N TYR A 258 -6.58 17.07 6.91
CA TYR A 258 -5.19 17.33 6.55
C TYR A 258 -4.30 17.72 7.73
N ARG A 259 -4.88 18.26 8.80
CA ARG A 259 -4.16 18.47 10.04
C ARG A 259 -3.67 17.13 10.61
N ARG A 260 -4.56 16.14 10.65
CA ARG A 260 -4.22 14.76 11.08
C ARG A 260 -3.20 14.11 10.15
N GLU A 261 -3.35 14.26 8.84
CA GLU A 261 -2.37 13.76 7.85
C GLU A 261 -0.96 14.35 8.01
N LYS A 262 -0.83 15.58 8.44
CA LYS A 262 0.45 16.26 8.64
C LYS A 262 1.06 16.02 10.03
N ALA A 263 0.26 15.60 11.00
CA ALA A 263 0.65 15.49 12.39
C ALA A 263 1.84 14.53 12.62
N PRO A 264 1.91 13.33 12.04
CA PRO A 264 3.06 12.44 12.19
C PRO A 264 4.36 13.07 11.69
N PHE A 265 4.33 13.71 10.51
CA PHE A 265 5.52 14.37 9.97
C PHE A 265 6.08 15.44 10.93
N TRP A 266 5.23 16.35 11.43
CA TRP A 266 5.67 17.43 12.29
C TRP A 266 6.14 16.95 13.67
N ARG A 267 5.52 15.88 14.22
CA ARG A 267 6.01 15.21 15.44
C ARG A 267 7.41 14.65 15.25
N ASP A 268 7.62 13.91 14.16
CA ASP A 268 8.91 13.31 13.84
C ASP A 268 9.96 14.37 13.51
N HIS A 269 9.59 15.42 12.78
CA HIS A 269 10.49 16.52 12.48
C HIS A 269 11.00 17.21 13.74
N LEU A 270 10.09 17.58 14.66
CA LEU A 270 10.48 18.26 15.91
C LEU A 270 11.30 17.31 16.82
N ARG A 271 10.99 16.02 16.84
CA ARG A 271 11.77 14.99 17.53
C ARG A 271 13.20 14.96 17.01
N ARG A 272 13.41 14.95 15.68
CA ARG A 272 14.75 14.98 15.06
C ARG A 272 15.54 16.24 15.37
N LEU A 273 14.89 17.38 15.64
CA LEU A 273 15.55 18.61 16.05
C LEU A 273 15.96 18.59 17.52
N HIS A 274 15.30 17.81 18.38
CA HIS A 274 15.47 17.79 19.82
C HIS A 274 16.26 16.57 20.32
N GLU A 275 15.86 15.35 19.93
CA GLU A 275 16.41 14.09 20.44
C GLU A 275 17.79 13.76 19.87
N PRO A 276 18.60 12.94 20.56
CA PRO A 276 19.84 12.38 20.01
C PRO A 276 19.59 11.68 18.67
N TYR A 277 20.56 11.71 17.77
CA TYR A 277 20.38 11.17 16.41
C TYR A 277 20.26 9.63 16.42
N GLU A 278 20.76 8.92 17.40
CA GLU A 278 20.66 7.48 17.58
C GLU A 278 19.20 6.99 17.59
N ASN A 279 18.29 7.83 18.07
CA ASN A 279 16.86 7.51 18.16
C ASN A 279 16.13 7.55 16.81
N TRP A 280 16.72 8.14 15.76
CA TRP A 280 16.04 8.35 14.50
C TRP A 280 16.91 8.24 13.23
N ALA A 281 18.25 8.15 13.34
CA ALA A 281 19.16 8.13 12.19
C ALA A 281 18.87 6.98 11.21
N ASN A 282 18.53 5.81 11.71
CA ASN A 282 18.22 4.64 10.88
C ASN A 282 16.73 4.55 10.46
N THR A 283 15.97 5.65 10.59
CA THR A 283 14.61 5.69 10.10
C THR A 283 14.55 6.01 8.62
N ARG A 284 13.46 5.64 7.99
CA ARG A 284 13.26 5.81 6.55
C ARG A 284 13.55 7.26 6.09
N ASN A 285 14.41 7.40 5.10
CA ASN A 285 14.81 8.68 4.49
C ASN A 285 15.44 9.71 5.46
N CYS A 286 15.93 9.26 6.62
CA CYS A 286 16.76 10.05 7.50
C CYS A 286 18.20 9.59 7.35
N VAL A 287 19.10 10.54 7.13
CA VAL A 287 20.51 10.26 6.84
C VAL A 287 21.37 11.15 7.71
N ILE A 288 22.32 10.58 8.43
CA ILE A 288 23.37 11.31 9.11
C ILE A 288 24.63 11.24 8.26
N PHE A 289 25.27 12.39 8.09
CA PHE A 289 26.50 12.49 7.32
C PHE A 289 27.71 12.16 8.18
N GLU A 290 28.51 11.18 7.75
CA GLU A 290 29.76 10.81 8.38
C GLU A 290 30.86 11.83 8.11
N SER A 291 30.86 12.38 6.90
CA SER A 291 31.72 13.49 6.49
C SER A 291 31.04 14.33 5.43
N VAL A 292 31.34 15.63 5.41
CA VAL A 292 30.80 16.57 4.43
C VAL A 292 31.93 17.48 3.94
N GLU A 293 32.00 17.67 2.64
CA GLU A 293 32.91 18.62 2.00
C GLU A 293 32.19 19.45 0.94
N THR A 294 32.71 20.62 0.62
CA THR A 294 32.18 21.45 -0.45
C THR A 294 32.64 20.92 -1.81
N ALA A 295 31.71 20.45 -2.64
CA ALA A 295 31.99 20.04 -4.01
C ALA A 295 32.03 21.23 -4.98
N THR A 296 31.05 22.16 -4.88
CA THR A 296 31.07 23.49 -5.55
C THR A 296 30.63 24.55 -4.57
N ASP A 297 31.32 25.70 -4.61
CA ASP A 297 30.97 26.85 -3.78
C ASP A 297 29.70 27.54 -4.29
N TRP A 298 29.22 28.58 -3.57
CA TRP A 298 28.03 29.33 -3.89
C TRP A 298 28.08 29.97 -5.27
N GLU A 299 27.16 29.58 -6.14
CA GLU A 299 27.00 30.12 -7.48
C GLU A 299 25.56 30.62 -7.70
N ARG A 300 25.39 31.66 -8.56
CA ARG A 300 24.05 32.11 -8.97
C ARG A 300 23.44 31.22 -10.04
N VAL A 301 22.31 30.63 -9.76
CA VAL A 301 21.58 29.75 -10.69
C VAL A 301 20.11 30.18 -10.76
N ARG A 302 19.71 30.77 -11.91
CA ARG A 302 18.29 31.09 -12.20
C ARG A 302 17.51 31.76 -11.04
N GLY A 303 18.02 32.87 -10.52
CA GLY A 303 17.32 33.65 -9.48
C GLY A 303 17.47 33.13 -8.04
N ALA A 304 18.40 32.22 -7.81
CA ALA A 304 18.82 31.72 -6.50
C ALA A 304 20.34 31.62 -6.44
N LYS A 305 20.88 31.36 -5.25
CA LYS A 305 22.27 30.89 -5.07
C LYS A 305 22.21 29.41 -4.70
N MET A 306 23.17 28.64 -5.18
CA MET A 306 23.27 27.20 -4.95
C MET A 306 24.72 26.81 -4.71
N ARG A 307 24.96 25.90 -3.76
CA ARG A 307 26.23 25.17 -3.60
C ARG A 307 25.95 23.66 -3.61
N THR A 308 26.96 22.87 -3.92
CA THR A 308 26.86 21.42 -3.79
C THR A 308 27.83 20.91 -2.73
N LEU A 309 27.33 19.98 -1.94
CA LEU A 309 28.06 19.32 -0.87
C LEU A 309 28.21 17.84 -1.23
N ARG A 310 29.38 17.28 -1.00
CA ARG A 310 29.64 15.84 -1.12
C ARG A 310 29.71 15.27 0.29
N ALA A 311 28.84 14.33 0.60
CA ALA A 311 28.73 13.71 1.90
C ALA A 311 28.91 12.19 1.80
N VAL A 312 29.57 11.58 2.77
CA VAL A 312 29.56 10.14 3.01
C VAL A 312 28.49 9.85 4.05
N ALA A 313 27.66 8.85 3.80
CA ALA A 313 26.52 8.55 4.64
C ALA A 313 26.10 7.08 4.56
N THR A 314 25.43 6.59 5.60
CA THR A 314 24.79 5.27 5.60
C THR A 314 23.28 5.42 5.43
N LEU A 315 22.72 4.73 4.43
CA LEU A 315 21.28 4.68 4.15
C LEU A 315 20.65 3.47 4.84
N ALA A 316 19.51 3.68 5.49
CA ALA A 316 18.70 2.58 6.00
C ALA A 316 18.18 1.71 4.85
N ASP A 317 18.02 0.40 5.03
CA ASP A 317 17.49 -0.54 4.02
C ASP A 317 16.06 -0.16 3.56
N SER A 318 15.33 0.61 4.38
CA SER A 318 13.99 1.09 4.08
C SER A 318 13.93 2.39 3.28
N HIS A 319 15.08 2.98 2.89
CA HIS A 319 15.13 4.27 2.20
C HIS A 319 14.41 4.24 0.83
N THR A 320 13.95 5.41 0.39
CA THR A 320 13.40 5.62 -0.95
C THR A 320 14.07 6.78 -1.69
N LEU A 321 15.20 7.26 -1.15
CA LEU A 321 15.97 8.38 -1.69
C LEU A 321 16.55 8.02 -3.06
N LYS A 322 16.51 8.98 -3.99
CA LYS A 322 17.01 8.86 -5.37
C LYS A 322 17.75 10.12 -5.77
N ALA A 323 18.56 10.00 -6.81
CA ALA A 323 19.04 11.18 -7.54
C ALA A 323 17.84 11.99 -8.05
N ASP A 324 18.00 13.30 -8.06
CA ASP A 324 17.00 14.31 -8.41
C ASP A 324 15.84 14.53 -7.42
N ASP A 325 15.78 13.79 -6.29
CA ASP A 325 14.82 14.07 -5.22
C ASP A 325 15.03 15.47 -4.64
N THR A 326 13.94 16.18 -4.44
CA THR A 326 13.93 17.59 -3.99
C THR A 326 13.11 17.79 -2.73
N GLY A 327 13.36 18.90 -2.03
CA GLY A 327 12.51 19.35 -0.93
C GLY A 327 12.82 18.63 0.38
N HIS A 328 14.07 18.29 0.63
CA HIS A 328 14.53 17.76 1.91
C HIS A 328 14.95 18.86 2.87
N TYR A 329 14.94 18.57 4.17
CA TYR A 329 15.59 19.38 5.18
C TYR A 329 17.05 18.96 5.33
N LEU A 330 17.95 19.95 5.37
CA LEU A 330 19.30 19.81 5.91
C LEU A 330 19.25 20.19 7.39
N LEU A 331 19.82 19.34 8.25
CA LEU A 331 19.89 19.59 9.69
C LEU A 331 21.27 20.13 10.04
N TYR A 332 21.29 21.25 10.75
CA TYR A 332 22.52 21.91 11.24
C TYR A 332 22.57 21.86 12.75
N SER A 333 23.76 21.87 13.35
CA SER A 333 23.90 22.12 14.78
C SER A 333 23.30 23.48 15.14
N ALA A 334 22.60 23.60 16.24
CA ALA A 334 22.05 24.86 16.69
C ALA A 334 23.14 25.91 17.05
N ASP A 335 24.39 25.49 17.25
CA ASP A 335 25.51 26.39 17.49
C ASP A 335 26.05 27.04 16.23
N ASP A 336 25.94 26.36 15.09
CA ASP A 336 26.57 26.77 13.80
C ASP A 336 25.58 26.73 12.64
N ALA A 337 24.30 26.91 12.92
CA ALA A 337 23.28 26.91 11.87
C ALA A 337 23.32 28.21 11.03
N PRO A 338 23.00 28.17 9.74
CA PRO A 338 22.88 29.36 8.92
C PRO A 338 21.74 30.26 9.42
N ALA A 339 21.87 31.57 9.23
CA ALA A 339 20.87 32.57 9.66
C ALA A 339 19.45 32.21 9.21
N LYS A 340 19.31 31.64 8.02
CA LYS A 340 18.03 31.22 7.46
C LYS A 340 17.36 30.06 8.22
N ALA A 341 18.15 29.17 8.82
CA ALA A 341 17.62 28.11 9.68
C ALA A 341 17.03 28.71 10.96
N TYR A 342 17.69 29.71 11.56
CA TYR A 342 17.16 30.45 12.70
C TYR A 342 15.88 31.24 12.35
N GLU A 343 15.81 31.87 11.19
CA GLU A 343 14.61 32.60 10.75
C GLU A 343 13.40 31.68 10.53
N SER A 344 13.64 30.45 10.11
CA SER A 344 12.56 29.51 9.76
C SER A 344 12.05 28.67 10.95
N ILE A 345 12.83 28.56 12.04
CA ILE A 345 12.50 27.61 13.12
C ILE A 345 11.21 27.99 13.86
N ASP A 346 10.95 29.25 14.11
CA ASP A 346 9.72 29.66 14.77
C ASP A 346 8.50 29.26 13.95
N SER A 347 8.57 29.40 12.61
CA SER A 347 7.49 28.93 11.71
C SER A 347 7.30 27.42 11.74
N GLN A 348 8.38 26.64 11.88
CA GLN A 348 8.30 25.18 11.99
C GLN A 348 7.66 24.77 13.33
N VAL A 349 8.00 25.44 14.41
CA VAL A 349 7.40 25.22 15.74
C VAL A 349 5.92 25.63 15.75
N GLU A 350 5.57 26.75 15.15
CA GLU A 350 4.17 27.17 15.03
C GLU A 350 3.35 26.20 14.16
N ALA A 351 3.92 25.71 13.05
CA ALA A 351 3.29 24.65 12.25
C ALA A 351 3.04 23.39 13.06
N PHE A 352 3.99 22.99 13.91
CA PHE A 352 3.82 21.85 14.82
C PHE A 352 2.70 22.11 15.85
N ARG A 353 2.66 23.29 16.48
CA ARG A 353 1.62 23.65 17.47
C ARG A 353 0.24 23.68 16.86
N ALA A 354 0.09 24.29 15.69
CA ALA A 354 -1.18 24.34 14.96
C ALA A 354 -1.74 22.95 14.63
N ILE A 355 -0.84 22.01 14.33
CA ILE A 355 -1.21 20.66 13.91
C ILE A 355 -1.36 19.72 15.11
N ASN A 356 -0.57 19.91 16.18
CA ASN A 356 -0.56 19.07 17.39
C ASN A 356 -0.86 19.90 18.65
N PRO A 357 -2.05 20.45 18.82
CA PRO A 357 -2.35 21.44 19.88
C PRO A 357 -2.20 20.90 21.31
N GLN A 358 -2.29 19.57 21.50
CA GLN A 358 -2.12 18.92 22.80
C GLN A 358 -0.70 18.38 23.05
N ALA A 359 0.17 18.39 22.04
CA ALA A 359 1.52 17.87 22.18
C ALA A 359 2.45 18.90 22.87
N ARG A 360 3.27 18.39 23.79
CA ARG A 360 4.30 19.23 24.41
C ARG A 360 5.38 19.58 23.41
N VAL A 361 5.66 20.85 23.26
CA VAL A 361 6.79 21.35 22.49
C VAL A 361 8.04 21.29 23.38
N PRO A 362 9.18 20.77 22.90
CA PRO A 362 10.46 20.84 23.65
C PRO A 362 10.87 22.27 23.94
N ASP A 363 11.40 22.53 25.13
CA ASP A 363 11.86 23.86 25.51
C ASP A 363 13.14 24.27 24.77
N THR A 364 13.90 23.29 24.29
CA THR A 364 15.18 23.50 23.59
C THR A 364 15.29 22.59 22.37
N LEU A 365 16.00 23.08 21.34
CA LEU A 365 16.34 22.32 20.14
C LEU A 365 17.86 22.28 19.98
N HIS A 366 18.41 21.11 19.69
CA HIS A 366 19.85 20.91 19.48
C HIS A 366 20.27 21.07 18.01
N ARG A 367 19.29 20.98 17.10
CA ARG A 367 19.47 21.14 15.65
C ARG A 367 18.42 22.06 15.08
N LEU A 368 18.76 22.72 13.98
CA LEU A 368 17.84 23.53 13.18
C LEU A 368 17.73 22.97 11.79
N GLY A 369 16.51 22.89 11.27
CA GLY A 369 16.21 22.39 9.93
C GLY A 369 16.15 23.52 8.90
N PHE A 370 16.86 23.37 7.79
CA PHE A 370 16.76 24.27 6.65
C PHE A 370 16.20 23.53 5.43
N PHE A 371 15.05 24.00 4.93
CA PHE A 371 14.35 23.38 3.80
C PHE A 371 14.89 23.87 2.47
N GLY A 372 15.12 22.96 1.52
CA GLY A 372 15.52 23.32 0.14
C GLY A 372 16.68 22.50 -0.42
N ALA A 373 16.97 21.36 0.16
CA ALA A 373 17.97 20.46 -0.37
C ALA A 373 17.44 19.64 -1.57
N LYS A 374 18.35 19.36 -2.51
CA LYS A 374 18.14 18.44 -3.64
C LYS A 374 19.27 17.42 -3.67
N ILE A 375 18.94 16.15 -3.76
CA ILE A 375 19.91 15.07 -3.99
C ILE A 375 20.29 15.08 -5.48
N MET A 376 21.58 15.27 -5.79
CA MET A 376 22.08 15.33 -7.16
C MET A 376 22.55 13.96 -7.65
N SER A 377 23.25 13.20 -6.80
CA SER A 377 23.65 11.82 -7.05
C SER A 377 23.71 11.00 -5.77
N LEU A 378 23.58 9.68 -5.92
CA LEU A 378 23.76 8.66 -4.90
C LEU A 378 24.62 7.57 -5.53
N GLU A 379 25.80 7.32 -4.99
CA GLU A 379 26.76 6.36 -5.51
C GLU A 379 27.23 5.46 -4.36
N PRO A 380 27.45 4.14 -4.58
CA PRO A 380 28.05 3.28 -3.56
C PRO A 380 29.37 3.87 -3.06
N TYR A 381 29.65 3.77 -1.77
CA TYR A 381 30.94 4.16 -1.21
C TYR A 381 31.99 3.07 -1.49
N GLU A 382 33.05 3.41 -2.20
CA GLU A 382 34.21 2.53 -2.42
C GLU A 382 35.33 2.89 -1.45
N GLU A 383 35.78 1.97 -0.62
CA GLU A 383 36.93 2.21 0.25
C GLU A 383 38.22 2.33 -0.57
N PRO A 384 39.03 3.37 -0.34
CA PRO A 384 40.28 3.54 -1.06
C PRO A 384 41.28 2.40 -0.73
N GLY A 385 41.44 1.43 -1.63
CA GLY A 385 42.48 0.39 -1.53
C GLY A 385 42.01 -1.06 -1.52
N GLU A 386 40.68 -1.33 -1.52
CA GLU A 386 40.17 -2.70 -1.75
C GLU A 386 39.70 -2.87 -3.20
N PRO A 387 40.07 -3.97 -3.88
CA PRO A 387 39.50 -4.26 -5.19
C PRO A 387 38.02 -4.61 -5.06
N ALA A 388 37.21 -4.22 -6.03
CA ALA A 388 35.76 -4.33 -6.10
C ALA A 388 35.15 -5.76 -6.06
N GLU A 389 35.91 -6.76 -5.69
CA GLU A 389 35.49 -8.17 -5.52
C GLU A 389 35.49 -8.50 -4.02
N GLY A 390 34.30 -8.36 -3.39
CA GLY A 390 34.04 -8.93 -2.06
C GLY A 390 33.86 -7.95 -0.92
N ALA A 391 33.18 -6.83 -1.12
CA ALA A 391 32.70 -6.02 0.00
C ALA A 391 31.71 -6.84 0.83
N THR A 392 32.21 -7.51 1.86
CA THR A 392 31.41 -8.13 2.91
C THR A 392 30.58 -7.04 3.55
N LEU A 393 29.28 -7.07 3.30
CA LEU A 393 28.29 -6.25 3.98
C LEU A 393 28.52 -6.37 5.47
N ALA A 394 28.84 -5.24 6.11
CA ALA A 394 28.91 -5.16 7.56
C ALA A 394 27.61 -5.73 8.13
N THR A 395 27.72 -6.60 9.11
CA THR A 395 26.62 -7.24 9.86
C THR A 395 25.90 -6.21 10.73
N GLY A 396 25.26 -5.22 10.09
CA GLY A 396 24.51 -4.15 10.77
C GLY A 396 23.95 -3.19 9.74
N GLY A 397 22.84 -3.57 9.15
CA GLY A 397 21.87 -2.91 8.30
C GLY A 397 22.14 -1.49 7.83
N GLY A 398 22.61 -1.31 6.59
CA GLY A 398 22.63 -0.02 5.89
C GLY A 398 23.66 0.00 4.76
N GLN A 399 23.28 0.62 3.63
CA GLN A 399 24.18 0.81 2.49
C GLN A 399 24.99 2.10 2.68
N ARG A 400 26.32 2.00 2.70
CA ARG A 400 27.20 3.17 2.73
C ARG A 400 27.32 3.79 1.35
N VAL A 401 27.08 5.10 1.24
CA VAL A 401 27.01 5.81 -0.04
C VAL A 401 27.77 7.14 0.00
N VAL A 402 28.16 7.59 -1.18
CA VAL A 402 28.54 8.99 -1.45
C VAL A 402 27.31 9.71 -1.99
N MET A 403 26.84 10.71 -1.26
CA MET A 403 25.68 11.54 -1.64
C MET A 403 26.17 12.94 -2.04
N VAL A 404 25.77 13.39 -3.22
CA VAL A 404 25.94 14.81 -3.61
C VAL A 404 24.61 15.53 -3.41
N VAL A 405 24.63 16.57 -2.57
CA VAL A 405 23.44 17.33 -2.21
C VAL A 405 23.61 18.79 -2.61
N ALA A 406 22.65 19.31 -3.38
CA ALA A 406 22.57 20.75 -3.66
C ALA A 406 21.77 21.47 -2.58
N GLU A 407 22.33 22.49 -2.00
CA GLU A 407 21.68 23.43 -1.10
C GLU A 407 21.35 24.71 -1.83
N ARG A 408 20.12 25.23 -1.66
CA ARG A 408 19.63 26.39 -2.39
C ARG A 408 19.10 27.45 -1.44
N ILE A 409 19.60 28.72 -1.61
CA ILE A 409 19.14 29.90 -0.89
C ILE A 409 18.65 30.97 -1.90
N ARG A 410 17.91 31.98 -1.42
CA ARG A 410 17.49 33.11 -2.26
C ARG A 410 18.69 33.97 -2.63
N VAL A 411 18.61 34.71 -3.73
CA VAL A 411 19.69 35.58 -4.19
C VAL A 411 20.13 36.60 -3.12
N ASN A 412 19.20 37.11 -2.33
CA ASN A 412 19.42 38.11 -1.30
C ASN A 412 19.81 37.53 0.06
N ASP A 413 19.79 36.21 0.22
CA ASP A 413 20.22 35.56 1.46
C ASP A 413 21.76 35.56 1.52
N GLU A 414 22.33 35.65 2.73
CA GLU A 414 23.77 35.57 2.96
C GLU A 414 24.29 34.14 2.73
N GLU A 415 25.45 34.06 2.10
CA GLU A 415 26.19 32.81 1.92
C GLU A 415 26.83 32.41 3.25
N HIS A 416 26.90 31.11 3.52
CA HIS A 416 27.45 30.56 4.76
C HIS A 416 28.40 29.37 4.51
N ALA A 417 29.30 29.14 5.45
CA ALA A 417 30.26 28.04 5.40
C ALA A 417 29.85 26.85 6.24
N ALA A 418 28.72 26.93 7.00
CA ALA A 418 28.25 25.86 7.87
C ALA A 418 27.96 24.57 7.09
N PHE A 419 28.32 23.42 7.67
CA PHE A 419 28.02 22.10 7.11
C PHE A 419 26.83 21.47 7.81
N PRO A 420 25.92 20.84 7.08
CA PRO A 420 24.81 20.08 7.68
C PRO A 420 25.31 18.78 8.32
N LEU A 421 24.64 18.37 9.38
CA LEU A 421 24.86 17.10 10.08
C LEU A 421 24.16 15.93 9.39
N GLY A 422 23.14 16.21 8.56
CA GLY A 422 22.37 15.19 7.89
C GLY A 422 21.22 15.74 7.05
N LEU A 423 20.49 14.82 6.44
CA LEU A 423 19.34 15.08 5.57
C LEU A 423 18.11 14.31 6.09
N THR A 424 16.95 14.96 6.09
CA THR A 424 15.67 14.36 6.52
C THR A 424 14.55 14.71 5.58
N PRO A 425 13.41 13.96 5.63
CA PRO A 425 12.26 14.25 4.79
C PRO A 425 11.80 15.71 4.87
N GLY A 426 11.35 16.24 3.76
CA GLY A 426 10.83 17.58 3.66
C GLY A 426 9.38 17.73 4.13
N ALA A 427 8.95 18.97 4.37
CA ALA A 427 7.59 19.28 4.77
C ALA A 427 6.56 18.76 3.76
N PRO A 428 5.40 18.28 4.25
CA PRO A 428 4.30 17.87 3.38
C PRO A 428 3.88 19.00 2.42
N VAL A 429 3.44 18.62 1.23
CA VAL A 429 2.90 19.57 0.24
C VAL A 429 1.75 20.37 0.87
N THR A 430 1.67 21.68 0.57
CA THR A 430 0.59 22.52 1.07
C THR A 430 -0.77 22.03 0.56
N THR A 431 -1.72 21.88 1.47
CA THR A 431 -3.10 21.41 1.21
C THR A 431 -4.14 22.51 1.45
N LYS A 432 -3.71 23.78 1.53
CA LYS A 432 -4.57 24.91 1.91
C LYS A 432 -5.89 25.00 1.13
N GLN A 433 -5.85 24.77 -0.19
CA GLN A 433 -7.08 24.85 -1.01
C GLN A 433 -8.07 23.72 -0.66
N LEU A 434 -7.55 22.53 -0.42
CA LEU A 434 -8.35 21.37 -0.01
C LEU A 434 -8.94 21.57 1.41
N GLU A 435 -8.14 22.10 2.34
CA GLU A 435 -8.59 22.45 3.70
C GLU A 435 -9.73 23.48 3.66
N VAL A 436 -9.56 24.57 2.93
CA VAL A 436 -10.58 25.60 2.76
C VAL A 436 -11.87 25.02 2.15
N SER A 437 -11.75 24.13 1.17
CA SER A 437 -12.93 23.48 0.57
C SER A 437 -13.66 22.58 1.59
N LEU A 438 -12.95 21.80 2.39
CA LEU A 438 -13.55 20.96 3.43
C LEU A 438 -14.21 21.77 4.54
N VAL A 439 -13.61 22.89 4.96
CA VAL A 439 -14.22 23.83 5.91
C VAL A 439 -15.54 24.38 5.38
N ARG A 440 -15.60 24.77 4.10
CA ARG A 440 -16.85 25.24 3.48
C ARG A 440 -17.93 24.14 3.48
N VAL A 441 -17.57 22.89 3.14
CA VAL A 441 -18.50 21.76 3.22
C VAL A 441 -19.08 21.61 4.63
N ALA A 442 -18.22 21.69 5.65
CA ALA A 442 -18.61 21.57 7.05
C ALA A 442 -19.52 22.71 7.50
N VAL A 443 -19.19 23.97 7.15
CA VAL A 443 -20.01 25.17 7.47
C VAL A 443 -21.40 25.10 6.85
N GLU A 444 -21.47 24.68 5.58
CA GLU A 444 -22.78 24.55 4.88
C GLU A 444 -23.60 23.41 5.48
N ALA A 445 -22.97 22.29 5.84
CA ALA A 445 -23.63 21.17 6.47
C ALA A 445 -24.21 21.54 7.84
N GLU A 446 -23.41 22.21 8.69
CA GLU A 446 -23.86 22.67 10.01
C GLU A 446 -24.97 23.71 9.89
N GLY A 447 -24.80 24.73 9.03
CA GLY A 447 -25.76 25.82 8.85
C GLY A 447 -27.12 25.38 8.29
N SER A 448 -27.17 24.25 7.60
CA SER A 448 -28.38 23.68 7.01
C SER A 448 -28.93 22.45 7.74
N PHE A 449 -28.26 21.99 8.78
CA PHE A 449 -28.71 20.84 9.57
C PHE A 449 -30.08 21.01 10.18
N PRO A 450 -31.01 20.00 10.15
CA PRO A 450 -30.79 18.64 9.60
C PRO A 450 -31.02 18.54 8.08
N ASN A 451 -31.42 19.61 7.40
CA ASN A 451 -31.83 19.62 5.99
C ASN A 451 -30.64 19.94 5.05
N VAL A 452 -29.55 19.18 5.15
CA VAL A 452 -28.41 19.39 4.27
C VAL A 452 -28.81 19.15 2.81
N ALA A 453 -28.40 20.09 1.93
CA ALA A 453 -28.77 20.02 0.51
C ALA A 453 -28.19 18.73 -0.14
N ALA A 454 -29.04 18.03 -0.88
CA ALA A 454 -28.67 16.81 -1.57
C ALA A 454 -27.66 17.09 -2.70
N THR A 455 -26.47 16.52 -2.60
CA THR A 455 -25.37 16.59 -3.58
C THR A 455 -24.85 15.20 -3.88
N GLY A 456 -24.09 15.03 -4.97
CA GLY A 456 -23.47 13.74 -5.29
C GLY A 456 -22.47 13.27 -4.22
N THR A 457 -21.76 14.19 -3.57
CA THR A 457 -20.86 13.88 -2.47
C THR A 457 -21.61 13.44 -1.20
N LEU A 458 -22.76 14.02 -0.93
CA LEU A 458 -23.60 13.63 0.21
C LEU A 458 -24.24 12.26 0.00
N ASP A 459 -24.78 12.00 -1.22
CA ASP A 459 -25.30 10.67 -1.56
C ASP A 459 -24.22 9.59 -1.38
N LEU A 460 -22.97 9.90 -1.73
CA LEU A 460 -21.81 9.02 -1.58
C LEU A 460 -21.50 8.76 -0.09
N ILE A 461 -21.42 9.81 0.75
CA ILE A 461 -21.20 9.68 2.21
C ILE A 461 -22.28 8.81 2.87
N GLU A 462 -23.52 8.99 2.47
CA GLU A 462 -24.66 8.23 3.00
C GLU A 462 -24.85 6.86 2.34
N ARG A 463 -24.04 6.52 1.35
CA ARG A 463 -24.19 5.31 0.53
C ARG A 463 -25.61 5.18 -0.03
N ARG A 464 -26.16 6.31 -0.50
CA ARG A 464 -27.44 6.31 -1.20
C ARG A 464 -27.27 5.90 -2.66
N PRO A 465 -28.21 5.14 -3.23
CA PRO A 465 -28.25 4.92 -4.67
C PRO A 465 -28.23 6.24 -5.45
N PRO A 466 -27.60 6.29 -6.64
CA PRO A 466 -27.61 7.45 -7.50
C PRO A 466 -29.01 7.99 -7.77
N ARG A 467 -29.20 9.30 -7.63
CA ARG A 467 -30.47 9.96 -7.97
C ARG A 467 -30.53 10.25 -9.47
N LEU A 468 -31.60 9.80 -10.10
CA LEU A 468 -31.85 9.95 -11.51
C LEU A 468 -33.09 10.85 -11.73
N LYS A 469 -33.12 11.59 -12.85
CA LYS A 469 -34.22 12.51 -13.19
C LYS A 469 -35.47 11.77 -13.69
N THR A 470 -35.25 10.70 -14.47
CA THR A 470 -36.34 10.03 -15.21
C THR A 470 -36.50 8.56 -14.87
N ARG A 471 -35.56 7.94 -14.22
CA ARG A 471 -35.50 6.52 -13.88
C ARG A 471 -35.49 6.30 -12.38
N GLU A 472 -35.95 5.15 -11.92
CA GLU A 472 -35.86 4.71 -10.51
C GLU A 472 -34.58 3.95 -10.21
N SER A 473 -33.92 3.38 -11.23
CA SER A 473 -32.69 2.59 -11.09
C SER A 473 -31.74 2.83 -12.26
N LEU A 474 -30.48 2.48 -12.07
CA LEU A 474 -29.46 2.60 -13.10
C LEU A 474 -29.81 1.78 -14.34
N PRO A 475 -29.62 2.32 -15.57
CA PRO A 475 -29.78 1.58 -16.83
C PRO A 475 -28.94 0.32 -16.85
N GLN A 476 -29.49 -0.78 -17.32
CA GLN A 476 -28.79 -2.06 -17.43
C GLN A 476 -28.20 -2.25 -18.82
N GLU A 477 -27.05 -2.95 -18.94
CA GLU A 477 -26.39 -3.27 -20.21
C GLU A 477 -27.31 -4.01 -21.17
N THR A 478 -28.24 -4.81 -20.65
CA THR A 478 -29.24 -5.57 -21.43
C THR A 478 -30.19 -4.67 -22.21
N GLU A 479 -30.45 -3.44 -21.73
CA GLU A 479 -31.26 -2.45 -22.46
C GLU A 479 -30.57 -1.97 -23.73
N PHE A 480 -29.25 -2.08 -23.80
CA PHE A 480 -28.39 -1.65 -24.91
C PHE A 480 -27.76 -2.80 -25.67
N SER A 481 -28.34 -4.00 -25.59
CA SER A 481 -27.81 -5.22 -26.23
C SER A 481 -27.57 -5.11 -27.74
N HIS A 482 -28.23 -4.15 -28.38
CA HIS A 482 -28.06 -3.87 -29.82
C HIS A 482 -26.92 -2.87 -30.13
N ALA A 483 -26.37 -2.22 -29.11
CA ALA A 483 -25.25 -1.29 -29.29
C ALA A 483 -23.94 -2.05 -29.44
N GLU A 484 -22.98 -1.45 -30.12
CA GLU A 484 -21.62 -1.99 -30.24
C GLU A 484 -20.91 -2.08 -28.89
N LEU A 485 -21.21 -1.12 -27.98
CA LEU A 485 -20.63 -1.00 -26.64
C LEU A 485 -21.73 -0.86 -25.58
N PRO A 486 -22.44 -1.94 -25.21
CA PRO A 486 -23.60 -1.88 -24.30
C PRO A 486 -23.29 -1.23 -22.95
N THR A 487 -22.17 -1.57 -22.33
CA THR A 487 -21.72 -1.00 -21.04
C THR A 487 -21.48 0.51 -21.14
N VAL A 488 -20.84 0.99 -22.23
CA VAL A 488 -20.61 2.42 -22.46
C VAL A 488 -21.93 3.17 -22.60
N GLU A 489 -22.91 2.61 -23.33
CA GLU A 489 -24.24 3.24 -23.50
C GLU A 489 -25.00 3.27 -22.19
N ALA A 490 -24.95 2.21 -21.38
CA ALA A 490 -25.58 2.17 -20.06
C ALA A 490 -25.02 3.24 -19.14
N VAL A 491 -23.68 3.35 -19.02
CA VAL A 491 -23.02 4.37 -18.20
C VAL A 491 -23.30 5.78 -18.74
N LEU A 492 -23.27 6.00 -20.06
CA LEU A 492 -23.59 7.29 -20.67
C LEU A 492 -25.04 7.72 -20.40
N ALA A 493 -25.98 6.78 -20.50
CA ALA A 493 -27.38 7.02 -20.19
C ALA A 493 -27.56 7.36 -18.69
N ALA A 494 -26.90 6.62 -17.82
CA ALA A 494 -26.90 6.92 -16.37
C ALA A 494 -26.38 8.32 -16.07
N VAL A 495 -25.21 8.69 -16.60
CA VAL A 495 -24.59 10.01 -16.37
C VAL A 495 -25.47 11.15 -16.88
N ARG A 496 -26.14 10.99 -18.03
CA ARG A 496 -27.08 12.00 -18.57
C ARG A 496 -28.34 12.19 -17.72
N ASP A 497 -28.76 11.11 -17.07
CA ASP A 497 -29.95 11.11 -16.22
C ASP A 497 -29.68 11.50 -14.76
N LEU A 498 -28.44 11.71 -14.36
CA LEU A 498 -28.10 12.13 -12.99
C LEU A 498 -28.76 13.46 -12.60
N ASP A 499 -29.31 13.49 -11.38
CA ASP A 499 -29.84 14.67 -10.72
C ASP A 499 -28.96 15.08 -9.53
N ARG A 500 -27.86 15.80 -9.79
CA ARG A 500 -26.90 16.30 -8.80
C ARG A 500 -26.36 15.14 -7.91
N SER A 501 -26.04 14.02 -8.53
CA SER A 501 -25.66 12.78 -7.87
C SER A 501 -24.39 12.18 -8.50
N TYR A 502 -24.18 10.89 -8.34
CA TYR A 502 -22.97 10.21 -8.81
C TYR A 502 -23.30 8.91 -9.57
N VAL A 503 -22.34 8.40 -10.33
CA VAL A 503 -22.29 7.02 -10.83
C VAL A 503 -20.90 6.45 -10.54
N ALA A 504 -20.84 5.22 -10.06
CA ALA A 504 -19.59 4.51 -9.80
C ALA A 504 -19.35 3.40 -10.83
N VAL A 505 -18.08 3.23 -11.23
CA VAL A 505 -17.65 2.13 -12.12
C VAL A 505 -16.42 1.48 -11.52
N GLN A 506 -16.59 0.25 -11.03
CA GLN A 506 -15.47 -0.59 -10.65
C GLN A 506 -14.92 -1.30 -11.88
N GLY A 507 -13.66 -1.10 -12.17
CA GLY A 507 -12.99 -1.76 -13.29
C GLY A 507 -11.70 -2.44 -12.85
N PRO A 508 -11.69 -3.77 -12.79
CA PRO A 508 -10.51 -4.57 -12.54
C PRO A 508 -9.34 -4.28 -13.50
N PRO A 509 -8.13 -4.83 -13.24
CA PRO A 509 -6.99 -4.68 -14.13
C PRO A 509 -7.31 -5.16 -15.56
N GLY A 510 -7.03 -4.31 -16.55
CA GLY A 510 -7.24 -4.64 -17.95
C GLY A 510 -8.70 -4.69 -18.42
N SER A 511 -9.68 -4.25 -17.60
CA SER A 511 -11.11 -4.24 -17.98
C SER A 511 -11.53 -3.08 -18.87
N GLY A 512 -10.64 -2.11 -19.15
CA GLY A 512 -10.92 -1.00 -20.04
C GLY A 512 -11.56 0.23 -19.38
N LYS A 513 -11.26 0.52 -18.09
CA LYS A 513 -11.72 1.75 -17.40
C LYS A 513 -11.47 3.02 -18.21
N THR A 514 -10.23 3.25 -18.63
CA THR A 514 -9.85 4.44 -19.42
C THR A 514 -10.56 4.48 -20.77
N PHE A 515 -10.75 3.32 -21.40
CA PHE A 515 -11.53 3.21 -22.65
C PHE A 515 -12.99 3.64 -22.44
N LEU A 516 -13.66 3.09 -21.42
CA LEU A 516 -15.04 3.44 -21.08
C LEU A 516 -15.15 4.92 -20.70
N GLY A 517 -14.28 5.39 -19.79
CA GLY A 517 -14.25 6.81 -19.37
C GLY A 517 -14.08 7.75 -20.56
N SER A 518 -13.11 7.49 -21.42
CA SER A 518 -12.86 8.34 -22.61
C SER A 518 -14.03 8.34 -23.60
N GLN A 519 -14.74 7.22 -23.80
CA GLN A 519 -15.94 7.15 -24.63
C GLN A 519 -17.08 8.00 -24.06
N VAL A 520 -17.33 7.91 -22.76
CA VAL A 520 -18.38 8.69 -22.06
C VAL A 520 -18.05 10.18 -22.11
N ILE A 521 -16.82 10.55 -21.70
CA ILE A 521 -16.36 11.95 -21.67
C ILE A 521 -16.43 12.57 -23.06
N ALA A 522 -15.86 11.91 -24.07
CA ALA A 522 -15.79 12.47 -25.41
C ALA A 522 -17.18 12.74 -26.01
N ARG A 523 -18.14 11.85 -25.78
CA ARG A 523 -19.53 12.02 -26.25
C ARG A 523 -20.26 13.12 -25.50
N LEU A 524 -19.99 13.32 -24.21
CA LEU A 524 -20.55 14.43 -23.44
C LEU A 524 -19.99 15.78 -23.87
N VAL A 525 -18.67 15.88 -24.04
CA VAL A 525 -18.01 17.10 -24.53
C VAL A 525 -18.46 17.44 -25.95
N ALA A 526 -18.57 16.47 -26.85
CA ALA A 526 -19.11 16.67 -28.18
C ALA A 526 -20.56 17.20 -28.14
N ALA A 527 -21.35 16.81 -27.14
CA ALA A 527 -22.73 17.31 -26.92
C ALA A 527 -22.80 18.66 -26.20
N GLY A 528 -21.67 19.31 -25.87
CA GLY A 528 -21.61 20.63 -25.29
C GLY A 528 -21.41 20.66 -23.76
N ALA A 529 -21.16 19.51 -23.12
CA ALA A 529 -20.95 19.46 -21.66
C ALA A 529 -19.58 20.00 -21.23
N LYS A 530 -19.53 20.58 -20.04
CA LYS A 530 -18.31 20.99 -19.34
C LYS A 530 -17.89 19.86 -18.41
N VAL A 531 -16.80 19.18 -18.76
CA VAL A 531 -16.32 17.99 -18.03
C VAL A 531 -14.96 18.24 -17.40
N GLY A 532 -14.84 17.93 -16.11
CA GLY A 532 -13.57 17.86 -15.40
C GLY A 532 -13.05 16.43 -15.28
N VAL A 533 -11.73 16.24 -15.31
CA VAL A 533 -11.05 14.99 -14.99
C VAL A 533 -10.03 15.24 -13.90
N VAL A 534 -10.18 14.58 -12.77
CA VAL A 534 -9.27 14.64 -11.63
C VAL A 534 -8.69 13.26 -11.33
N ALA A 535 -7.39 13.23 -10.98
CA ALA A 535 -6.71 12.04 -10.48
C ALA A 535 -5.60 12.46 -9.50
N GLN A 536 -4.97 11.48 -8.85
CA GLN A 536 -3.86 11.74 -7.91
C GLN A 536 -2.59 12.24 -8.60
N SER A 537 -2.37 11.88 -9.86
CA SER A 537 -1.17 12.26 -10.60
C SER A 537 -1.48 12.89 -11.95
N HIS A 538 -0.61 13.80 -12.39
CA HIS A 538 -0.70 14.39 -13.72
C HIS A 538 -0.63 13.34 -14.84
N ALA A 539 0.16 12.28 -14.67
CA ALA A 539 0.28 11.21 -15.67
C ALA A 539 -1.06 10.49 -15.93
N VAL A 540 -1.83 10.19 -14.88
CA VAL A 540 -3.15 9.56 -15.00
C VAL A 540 -4.13 10.50 -15.72
N VAL A 541 -4.12 11.80 -15.36
CA VAL A 541 -4.93 12.81 -16.05
C VAL A 541 -4.57 12.89 -17.52
N GLU A 542 -3.28 12.98 -17.86
CA GLU A 542 -2.79 13.07 -19.25
C GLU A 542 -3.20 11.84 -20.08
N ASN A 543 -3.12 10.65 -19.51
CA ASN A 543 -3.59 9.42 -20.15
C ASN A 543 -5.08 9.47 -20.50
N MET A 544 -5.92 9.97 -19.59
CA MET A 544 -7.36 10.11 -19.85
C MET A 544 -7.63 11.17 -20.92
N LEU A 545 -6.95 12.34 -20.87
CA LEU A 545 -7.10 13.40 -21.86
C LEU A 545 -6.69 12.91 -23.25
N THR A 546 -5.56 12.20 -23.37
CA THR A 546 -5.10 11.58 -24.60
C THR A 546 -6.12 10.60 -25.16
N ALA A 547 -6.60 9.68 -24.32
CA ALA A 547 -7.61 8.70 -24.71
C ALA A 547 -8.93 9.37 -25.17
N CYS A 548 -9.31 10.51 -24.61
CA CYS A 548 -10.47 11.29 -25.06
C CYS A 548 -10.24 11.89 -26.45
N LEU A 549 -9.05 12.43 -26.71
CA LEU A 549 -8.70 13.02 -28.01
C LEU A 549 -8.63 11.98 -29.13
N GLU A 550 -8.16 10.78 -28.83
CA GLU A 550 -8.14 9.65 -29.80
C GLU A 550 -9.53 9.27 -30.31
N ARG A 551 -10.61 9.65 -29.60
CA ARG A 551 -12.00 9.44 -30.10
C ARG A 551 -12.34 10.35 -31.26
N ASN A 552 -11.62 11.47 -31.48
CA ASN A 552 -11.82 12.41 -32.58
C ASN A 552 -13.24 13.01 -32.66
N LEU A 553 -13.93 13.20 -31.52
CA LEU A 553 -15.30 13.74 -31.46
C LEU A 553 -15.36 15.25 -31.26
N PHE A 554 -14.24 15.88 -30.88
CA PHE A 554 -14.11 17.33 -30.67
C PHE A 554 -12.66 17.77 -30.87
N PRO A 555 -12.41 19.08 -31.15
CA PRO A 555 -11.06 19.56 -31.43
C PRO A 555 -10.21 19.67 -30.17
N ALA A 556 -8.89 19.54 -30.32
CA ALA A 556 -7.93 19.55 -29.21
C ALA A 556 -7.90 20.86 -28.44
N GLU A 557 -8.24 22.00 -29.06
CA GLU A 557 -8.32 23.32 -28.44
C GLU A 557 -9.41 23.41 -27.36
N ARG A 558 -10.32 22.41 -27.29
CA ARG A 558 -11.31 22.26 -26.24
C ARG A 558 -10.81 21.47 -25.03
N VAL A 559 -9.59 20.92 -25.11
CA VAL A 559 -8.95 20.21 -24.00
C VAL A 559 -7.98 21.13 -23.32
N MET A 560 -8.13 21.26 -22.03
CA MET A 560 -7.25 22.07 -21.20
C MET A 560 -6.67 21.24 -20.07
N ARG A 561 -5.47 21.58 -19.67
CA ARG A 561 -4.80 20.99 -18.50
C ARG A 561 -4.30 22.09 -17.58
N ALA A 562 -4.37 21.83 -16.27
CA ALA A 562 -3.71 22.67 -15.29
C ALA A 562 -2.20 22.73 -15.53
N LYS A 563 -1.61 23.91 -15.38
CA LYS A 563 -0.18 24.14 -15.60
C LYS A 563 0.66 23.27 -14.66
N GLY A 564 1.62 22.54 -15.20
CA GLY A 564 2.53 21.66 -14.45
C GLY A 564 3.51 20.95 -15.37
N LYS A 565 4.47 20.21 -14.80
CA LYS A 565 5.38 19.40 -15.62
C LYS A 565 4.61 18.30 -16.35
N SER A 566 4.59 18.33 -17.67
CA SER A 566 4.09 17.22 -18.50
C SER A 566 5.15 16.15 -18.64
N GLN A 567 4.71 14.88 -18.70
CA GLN A 567 5.57 13.75 -19.08
C GLN A 567 5.65 13.57 -20.58
N LEU A 568 4.73 14.22 -21.33
CA LEU A 568 4.69 14.16 -22.79
C LEU A 568 5.46 15.34 -23.39
N PRO A 569 6.42 15.13 -24.30
CA PRO A 569 7.21 16.21 -24.89
C PRO A 569 6.36 17.13 -25.79
N ASP A 570 5.39 16.55 -26.52
CA ASP A 570 4.47 17.25 -27.42
C ASP A 570 3.04 16.83 -27.12
N TYR A 571 2.30 17.66 -26.38
CA TYR A 571 0.90 17.41 -26.05
C TYR A 571 -0.04 18.31 -26.87
N PRO A 572 -1.19 17.78 -27.33
CA PRO A 572 -2.10 18.51 -28.22
C PRO A 572 -3.06 19.48 -27.51
N TRP A 573 -3.12 19.45 -26.17
CA TRP A 573 -4.01 20.30 -25.38
C TRP A 573 -3.41 21.65 -24.99
N VAL A 574 -4.25 22.57 -24.54
CA VAL A 574 -3.87 23.89 -24.09
C VAL A 574 -3.52 23.87 -22.60
N GLU A 575 -2.35 24.42 -22.20
CA GLU A 575 -2.10 24.74 -20.80
C GLU A 575 -2.95 25.97 -20.41
N ALA A 576 -3.91 25.77 -19.51
CA ALA A 576 -4.84 26.81 -19.08
C ALA A 576 -4.20 27.73 -18.04
N SER A 577 -4.23 29.05 -18.28
CA SER A 577 -4.16 30.02 -17.19
C SER A 577 -5.53 30.09 -16.48
N ASP A 578 -5.54 30.54 -15.21
CA ASP A 578 -6.78 30.66 -14.43
C ASP A 578 -7.80 31.58 -15.13
N LYS A 579 -7.35 32.61 -15.84
CA LYS A 579 -8.19 33.53 -16.60
C LYS A 579 -8.83 32.88 -17.83
N ASP A 580 -8.07 32.06 -18.55
CA ASP A 580 -8.55 31.38 -19.75
C ASP A 580 -9.64 30.36 -19.40
N LEU A 581 -9.42 29.64 -18.28
CA LEU A 581 -10.36 28.62 -17.80
C LEU A 581 -11.67 29.27 -17.33
N THR A 582 -11.58 30.32 -16.50
CA THR A 582 -12.77 31.06 -16.03
C THR A 582 -13.56 31.63 -17.19
N ALA A 583 -12.88 32.26 -18.15
CA ALA A 583 -13.55 32.85 -19.34
C ALA A 583 -14.28 31.78 -20.19
N LEU A 584 -13.75 30.58 -20.32
CA LEU A 584 -14.39 29.47 -21.02
C LEU A 584 -15.55 28.86 -20.24
N LEU A 585 -15.42 28.77 -18.93
CA LEU A 585 -16.50 28.31 -18.06
C LEU A 585 -17.67 29.32 -18.02
N ASP A 586 -17.39 30.64 -18.05
CA ASP A 586 -18.39 31.70 -18.05
C ASP A 586 -19.07 31.88 -19.42
N ASN A 587 -18.30 31.88 -20.52
CA ASN A 587 -18.81 32.15 -21.86
C ASN A 587 -19.70 31.03 -22.46
N SER A 588 -19.72 29.83 -21.86
CA SER A 588 -20.58 28.76 -22.33
C SER A 588 -22.01 28.79 -21.71
N GLY A 589 -22.30 29.80 -20.85
CA GLY A 589 -23.59 29.99 -20.16
C GLY A 589 -24.40 31.23 -20.56
N GLY A 590 -24.00 31.95 -21.59
CA GLY A 590 -24.69 33.14 -22.04
C GLY A 590 -26.10 32.90 -22.64
N SER A 591 -27.11 33.04 -21.82
CA SER A 591 -28.48 33.31 -22.25
C SER A 591 -28.57 34.72 -22.90
N GLY A 592 -28.59 34.80 -24.22
CA GLY A 592 -28.96 36.04 -24.92
C GLY A 592 -28.06 36.43 -26.11
N GLY A 593 -27.83 35.52 -27.06
CA GLY A 593 -27.27 35.82 -28.35
C GLY A 593 -27.92 34.91 -29.40
N GLU A 594 -28.42 35.52 -30.50
CA GLU A 594 -29.19 34.87 -31.55
C GLU A 594 -28.70 33.52 -32.00
N LYS A 595 -29.56 32.54 -31.96
CA LYS A 595 -29.36 31.20 -32.55
C LYS A 595 -29.12 31.36 -34.08
N SER A 596 -27.86 31.34 -34.47
CA SER A 596 -27.51 31.07 -35.87
C SER A 596 -27.19 29.60 -36.03
N GLY A 597 -28.06 28.88 -36.70
CA GLY A 597 -27.81 27.65 -37.44
C GLY A 597 -27.36 26.42 -36.60
N ALA A 598 -28.17 25.36 -36.68
CA ALA A 598 -28.01 24.01 -36.22
C ALA A 598 -26.56 23.48 -36.05
N GLY A 599 -25.99 23.65 -34.85
CA GLY A 599 -24.75 23.03 -34.42
C GLY A 599 -24.44 23.51 -33.01
N THR A 600 -24.71 22.70 -32.00
CA THR A 600 -24.22 22.98 -30.65
C THR A 600 -22.70 23.00 -30.65
N SER A 601 -22.09 24.11 -30.22
CA SER A 601 -20.63 24.17 -30.04
C SER A 601 -20.20 23.09 -29.07
N PRO A 602 -19.07 22.38 -29.33
CA PRO A 602 -18.51 21.41 -28.38
C PRO A 602 -18.27 22.04 -27.02
N GLY A 603 -18.43 21.25 -25.97
CA GLY A 603 -18.13 21.62 -24.59
C GLY A 603 -16.64 21.81 -24.33
N VAL A 604 -16.26 21.69 -23.09
CA VAL A 604 -14.86 21.82 -22.64
C VAL A 604 -14.48 20.62 -21.78
N LEU A 605 -13.27 20.11 -21.98
CA LEU A 605 -12.64 19.11 -21.13
C LEU A 605 -11.47 19.74 -20.39
N PHE A 606 -11.49 19.69 -19.06
CA PHE A 606 -10.41 20.19 -18.22
C PHE A 606 -9.83 19.07 -17.36
N GLY A 607 -8.49 18.91 -17.37
CA GLY A 607 -7.76 17.95 -16.55
C GLY A 607 -6.89 18.63 -15.50
N GLY A 608 -6.92 18.13 -14.28
CA GLY A 608 -6.12 18.67 -13.18
C GLY A 608 -6.05 17.74 -11.97
N THR A 609 -5.37 18.21 -10.93
CA THR A 609 -5.26 17.53 -9.64
C THR A 609 -6.33 18.02 -8.66
N ALA A 610 -6.42 17.38 -7.48
CA ALA A 610 -7.37 17.80 -6.45
C ALA A 610 -7.22 19.29 -6.05
N TRP A 611 -5.99 19.81 -6.05
CA TRP A 611 -5.72 21.24 -5.75
C TRP A 611 -6.36 22.19 -6.75
N ASP A 612 -6.47 21.79 -8.01
CA ASP A 612 -7.08 22.61 -9.06
C ASP A 612 -8.59 22.69 -8.88
N PHE A 613 -9.24 21.54 -8.64
CA PHE A 613 -10.70 21.45 -8.49
C PHE A 613 -11.23 21.95 -7.14
N ALA A 614 -10.42 21.95 -6.09
CA ALA A 614 -10.76 22.51 -4.79
C ALA A 614 -10.60 24.05 -4.75
N ASN A 615 -10.01 24.67 -5.76
CA ASN A 615 -9.78 26.11 -5.84
C ASN A 615 -10.93 26.82 -6.59
N PRO A 616 -11.85 27.51 -5.89
CA PRO A 616 -13.00 28.16 -6.51
C PRO A 616 -12.63 29.34 -7.42
N ASN A 617 -11.42 29.92 -7.24
CA ASN A 617 -10.92 30.97 -8.12
C ASN A 617 -10.48 30.43 -9.49
N ARG A 618 -10.20 29.13 -9.56
CA ARG A 618 -9.84 28.43 -10.80
C ARG A 618 -11.06 27.77 -11.43
N ILE A 619 -11.82 27.02 -10.64
CA ILE A 619 -13.03 26.33 -11.05
C ILE A 619 -14.17 26.72 -10.12
N PRO A 620 -15.05 27.64 -10.55
CA PRO A 620 -16.18 28.05 -9.71
C PRO A 620 -17.10 26.88 -9.36
N GLU A 621 -17.73 26.95 -8.21
CA GLU A 621 -18.61 25.91 -7.72
C GLU A 621 -19.78 25.61 -8.68
N GLY A 622 -20.02 24.32 -8.92
CA GLY A 622 -21.09 23.82 -9.80
C GLY A 622 -20.95 24.27 -11.25
N SER A 623 -19.81 24.83 -11.65
CA SER A 623 -19.56 25.28 -13.03
C SER A 623 -19.39 24.14 -14.02
N LEU A 624 -19.00 22.94 -13.56
CA LEU A 624 -18.90 21.73 -14.38
C LEU A 624 -20.23 20.96 -14.34
N ASP A 625 -20.59 20.36 -15.46
CA ASP A 625 -21.73 19.45 -15.55
C ASP A 625 -21.40 18.08 -14.96
N LEU A 626 -20.12 17.65 -15.13
CA LEU A 626 -19.60 16.37 -14.65
C LEU A 626 -18.15 16.53 -14.19
N LEU A 627 -17.80 15.96 -13.04
CA LEU A 627 -16.43 15.70 -12.62
C LEU A 627 -16.19 14.20 -12.62
N VAL A 628 -15.22 13.77 -13.42
CA VAL A 628 -14.74 12.39 -13.47
C VAL A 628 -13.57 12.26 -12.51
N ILE A 629 -13.66 11.37 -11.54
CA ILE A 629 -12.60 11.02 -10.60
C ILE A 629 -11.99 9.70 -11.10
N ASP A 630 -10.83 9.79 -11.74
CA ASP A 630 -10.11 8.60 -12.18
C ASP A 630 -9.22 8.06 -11.05
N GLU A 631 -9.02 6.75 -11.01
CA GLU A 631 -8.44 6.01 -9.89
C GLU A 631 -9.16 6.29 -8.54
N ALA A 632 -10.50 6.33 -8.57
CA ALA A 632 -11.34 6.57 -7.39
C ALA A 632 -11.20 5.48 -6.30
N GLY A 633 -10.54 4.36 -6.59
CA GLY A 633 -10.10 3.37 -5.61
C GLY A 633 -8.94 3.84 -4.74
N GLN A 634 -8.25 4.93 -5.15
CA GLN A 634 -7.15 5.55 -4.41
C GLN A 634 -7.43 7.02 -4.05
N PHE A 635 -8.62 7.51 -4.29
CA PHE A 635 -9.02 8.89 -4.04
C PHE A 635 -9.92 8.94 -2.79
N SER A 636 -9.41 9.50 -1.69
CA SER A 636 -10.10 9.50 -0.40
C SER A 636 -11.46 10.20 -0.44
N LEU A 637 -12.34 9.82 0.49
CA LEU A 637 -13.60 10.53 0.67
C LEU A 637 -13.38 12.01 0.98
N ALA A 638 -12.37 12.36 1.80
CA ALA A 638 -12.04 13.76 2.08
C ALA A 638 -11.67 14.51 0.79
N ASN A 639 -10.82 13.95 -0.07
CA ASN A 639 -10.51 14.54 -1.37
C ASN A 639 -11.75 14.65 -2.25
N THR A 640 -12.60 13.63 -2.27
CA THR A 640 -13.85 13.61 -3.05
C THR A 640 -14.80 14.71 -2.60
N LEU A 641 -14.95 14.92 -1.29
CA LEU A 641 -15.74 16.04 -0.73
C LEU A 641 -15.15 17.39 -1.17
N ALA A 642 -13.81 17.54 -1.08
CA ALA A 642 -13.15 18.80 -1.41
C ALA A 642 -13.32 19.19 -2.90
N VAL A 643 -13.21 18.24 -3.83
CA VAL A 643 -13.29 18.51 -5.27
C VAL A 643 -14.72 18.45 -5.81
N GLY A 644 -15.62 17.73 -5.16
CA GLY A 644 -16.98 17.51 -5.64
C GLY A 644 -17.81 18.76 -5.77
N ARG A 645 -17.44 19.84 -5.06
CA ARG A 645 -18.07 21.16 -5.17
C ARG A 645 -17.93 21.81 -6.56
N ALA A 646 -16.90 21.44 -7.32
CA ALA A 646 -16.64 21.97 -8.66
C ALA A 646 -17.72 21.57 -9.69
N ALA A 647 -18.45 20.48 -9.46
CA ALA A 647 -19.37 19.91 -10.45
C ALA A 647 -20.75 19.60 -9.88
N ARG A 648 -21.72 19.49 -10.80
CA ARG A 648 -23.10 19.09 -10.47
C ARG A 648 -23.22 17.60 -10.24
N ASN A 649 -22.50 16.80 -11.04
CA ASN A 649 -22.53 15.34 -11.01
C ASN A 649 -21.11 14.76 -10.95
N LEU A 650 -20.99 13.52 -10.45
CA LEU A 650 -19.74 12.81 -10.33
C LEU A 650 -19.78 11.49 -11.11
N LEU A 651 -18.65 11.14 -11.75
CA LEU A 651 -18.39 9.81 -12.28
C LEU A 651 -17.12 9.28 -11.62
N LEU A 652 -17.25 8.21 -10.85
CA LEU A 652 -16.15 7.56 -10.14
C LEU A 652 -15.65 6.38 -10.98
N LEU A 653 -14.39 6.44 -11.44
CA LEU A 653 -13.76 5.35 -12.17
C LEU A 653 -12.58 4.82 -11.33
N GLY A 654 -12.53 3.54 -11.07
CA GLY A 654 -11.41 3.00 -10.28
C GLY A 654 -11.58 1.54 -9.93
N ASP A 655 -10.80 1.08 -8.97
CA ASP A 655 -10.89 -0.28 -8.46
C ASP A 655 -10.43 -0.33 -7.00
N PRO A 656 -11.34 -0.57 -6.05
CA PRO A 656 -10.99 -0.63 -4.63
C PRO A 656 -10.20 -1.89 -4.26
N GLN A 657 -10.14 -2.88 -5.15
CA GLN A 657 -9.36 -4.11 -4.97
C GLN A 657 -7.91 -3.99 -5.49
N GLN A 658 -7.53 -2.82 -6.01
CA GLN A 658 -6.14 -2.47 -6.29
C GLN A 658 -5.52 -1.75 -5.08
N LEU A 659 -4.38 -1.03 -5.28
CA LEU A 659 -3.72 -0.36 -4.16
C LEU A 659 -4.69 0.58 -3.44
N PRO A 660 -4.78 0.49 -2.11
CA PRO A 660 -5.67 1.36 -1.35
C PRO A 660 -5.13 2.79 -1.28
N GLN A 661 -5.99 3.72 -0.91
CA GLN A 661 -5.59 5.06 -0.47
C GLN A 661 -4.61 4.93 0.71
N VAL A 662 -3.50 5.68 0.64
CA VAL A 662 -2.55 5.75 1.75
C VAL A 662 -2.92 6.93 2.63
N ALA A 663 -3.27 6.68 3.88
CA ALA A 663 -3.40 7.66 4.95
C ALA A 663 -2.22 7.49 5.93
N VAL A 664 -1.77 8.61 6.48
CA VAL A 664 -0.65 8.65 7.46
C VAL A 664 -1.19 9.03 8.84
N GLY A 665 -2.25 9.82 8.88
CA GLY A 665 -2.95 10.24 10.08
C GLY A 665 -4.01 9.25 10.53
N GLU A 666 -4.37 9.29 11.81
CA GLU A 666 -5.50 8.54 12.35
C GLU A 666 -6.79 9.39 12.25
N HIS A 667 -7.84 8.80 11.70
CA HIS A 667 -9.10 9.50 11.47
C HIS A 667 -10.24 8.86 12.27
N PRO A 668 -11.06 9.66 12.99
CA PRO A 668 -12.16 9.13 13.80
C PRO A 668 -13.34 8.65 12.95
N TYR A 669 -13.38 9.06 11.68
CA TYR A 669 -14.37 8.67 10.68
C TYR A 669 -13.68 8.28 9.38
N PRO A 670 -14.25 7.40 8.54
CA PRO A 670 -13.60 6.77 7.40
C PRO A 670 -13.38 7.70 6.20
N LEU A 671 -13.02 8.97 6.43
CA LEU A 671 -12.74 9.95 5.37
C LEU A 671 -11.43 9.68 4.62
N ASP A 672 -10.56 8.88 5.19
CA ASP A 672 -9.33 8.34 4.59
C ASP A 672 -9.60 7.16 3.65
N THR A 673 -10.76 6.51 3.80
CA THR A 673 -11.17 5.43 2.87
C THR A 673 -11.39 5.99 1.47
N SER A 674 -11.05 5.22 0.43
CA SER A 674 -11.34 5.63 -0.94
C SER A 674 -12.84 5.68 -1.24
N ALA A 675 -13.26 6.57 -2.15
CA ALA A 675 -14.66 6.74 -2.51
C ALA A 675 -15.32 5.44 -2.98
N LEU A 676 -14.64 4.63 -3.82
CA LEU A 676 -15.14 3.34 -4.25
C LEU A 676 -15.07 2.28 -3.15
N GLY A 677 -14.02 2.28 -2.32
CA GLY A 677 -13.90 1.38 -1.17
C GLY A 677 -15.05 1.59 -0.17
N TRP A 678 -15.41 2.84 0.10
CA TRP A 678 -16.55 3.20 0.92
C TRP A 678 -17.88 2.67 0.36
N LEU A 679 -18.12 2.86 -0.95
CA LEU A 679 -19.34 2.37 -1.61
C LEU A 679 -19.41 0.85 -1.64
N SER A 680 -18.29 0.16 -1.85
CA SER A 680 -18.26 -1.32 -1.87
C SER A 680 -18.58 -1.91 -0.50
N GLY A 681 -18.29 -1.17 0.60
CA GLY A 681 -18.60 -1.61 1.96
C GLY A 681 -17.97 -2.93 2.34
N GLY A 682 -16.70 -3.15 1.92
CA GLY A 682 -15.96 -4.38 2.15
C GLY A 682 -16.24 -5.51 1.13
N GLN A 683 -17.22 -5.35 0.25
CA GLN A 683 -17.49 -6.36 -0.80
C GLN A 683 -16.43 -6.32 -1.90
N SER A 684 -16.09 -7.48 -2.45
CA SER A 684 -15.14 -7.63 -3.55
C SER A 684 -15.59 -6.94 -4.84
N VAL A 685 -16.91 -6.86 -5.05
CA VAL A 685 -17.56 -6.27 -6.22
C VAL A 685 -18.55 -5.22 -5.79
N LEU A 686 -18.52 -4.08 -6.46
CA LEU A 686 -19.44 -2.98 -6.21
C LEU A 686 -20.89 -3.44 -6.39
N PRO A 687 -21.81 -3.19 -5.42
CA PRO A 687 -23.22 -3.47 -5.58
C PRO A 687 -23.82 -2.73 -6.79
N ASN A 688 -24.62 -3.41 -7.60
CA ASN A 688 -25.26 -2.84 -8.79
C ASN A 688 -26.16 -1.63 -8.51
N THR A 689 -26.58 -1.45 -7.25
CA THR A 689 -27.34 -0.28 -6.80
C THR A 689 -26.54 1.02 -6.83
N PHE A 690 -25.22 0.96 -6.77
CA PHE A 690 -24.34 2.14 -6.76
C PHE A 690 -23.66 2.41 -8.10
N GLY A 691 -23.60 1.40 -8.98
CA GLY A 691 -22.87 1.55 -10.23
C GLY A 691 -22.68 0.26 -11.00
N TYR A 692 -21.58 0.17 -11.72
CA TYR A 692 -21.28 -0.90 -12.66
C TYR A 692 -19.96 -1.61 -12.30
N PHE A 693 -19.92 -2.92 -12.54
CA PHE A 693 -18.70 -3.72 -12.46
C PHE A 693 -18.31 -4.21 -13.85
N LEU A 694 -17.09 -3.90 -14.29
CA LEU A 694 -16.56 -4.35 -15.58
C LEU A 694 -16.07 -5.80 -15.45
N GLN A 695 -16.88 -6.75 -15.87
CA GLN A 695 -16.67 -8.18 -15.63
C GLN A 695 -15.58 -8.80 -16.51
N VAL A 696 -15.11 -8.11 -17.59
CA VAL A 696 -14.23 -8.70 -18.59
C VAL A 696 -12.88 -8.02 -18.58
N THR A 697 -11.80 -8.78 -18.38
CA THR A 697 -10.43 -8.33 -18.59
C THR A 697 -9.90 -8.73 -19.98
N TRP A 698 -9.28 -7.78 -20.64
CA TRP A 698 -8.61 -7.97 -21.93
C TRP A 698 -7.11 -8.26 -21.77
N ARG A 699 -6.63 -8.27 -20.53
CA ARG A 699 -5.21 -8.41 -20.20
C ARG A 699 -4.80 -9.86 -19.93
N MET A 700 -5.42 -10.52 -18.98
CA MET A 700 -4.97 -11.80 -18.46
C MET A 700 -5.51 -12.98 -19.26
N HIS A 701 -4.66 -13.99 -19.49
CA HIS A 701 -5.09 -15.30 -19.97
C HIS A 701 -6.09 -15.92 -18.98
N PRO A 702 -7.10 -16.71 -19.41
CA PRO A 702 -8.10 -17.30 -18.50
C PRO A 702 -7.53 -18.03 -17.29
N GLN A 703 -6.47 -18.82 -17.45
CA GLN A 703 -5.84 -19.57 -16.35
C GLN A 703 -5.11 -18.67 -15.34
N LEU A 704 -4.63 -17.49 -15.75
CA LEU A 704 -4.09 -16.50 -14.83
C LEU A 704 -5.20 -15.64 -14.19
N CYS A 705 -6.27 -15.37 -14.95
CA CYS A 705 -7.38 -14.56 -14.48
C CYS A 705 -8.16 -15.26 -13.35
N ALA A 706 -8.36 -16.58 -13.42
CA ALA A 706 -9.15 -17.31 -12.46
C ALA A 706 -8.66 -17.15 -11.00
N PRO A 707 -7.38 -17.42 -10.65
CA PRO A 707 -6.87 -17.21 -9.30
C PRO A 707 -6.91 -15.73 -8.86
N VAL A 708 -6.62 -14.78 -9.75
CA VAL A 708 -6.71 -13.34 -9.46
C VAL A 708 -8.16 -12.92 -9.20
N SER A 709 -9.10 -13.46 -9.98
CA SER A 709 -10.53 -13.22 -9.81
C SER A 709 -11.06 -13.78 -8.48
N ALA A 710 -10.63 -14.97 -8.10
CA ALA A 710 -10.98 -15.58 -6.81
C ALA A 710 -10.41 -14.76 -5.64
N LEU A 711 -9.15 -14.32 -5.74
CA LEU A 711 -8.50 -13.51 -4.70
C LEU A 711 -9.24 -12.20 -4.43
N SER A 712 -9.67 -11.47 -5.48
CA SER A 712 -10.06 -10.07 -5.34
C SER A 712 -11.46 -9.72 -5.83
N TYR A 713 -12.08 -10.56 -6.65
CA TYR A 713 -13.36 -10.23 -7.32
C TYR A 713 -14.44 -11.31 -7.13
N GLY A 714 -14.31 -12.19 -6.14
CA GLY A 714 -15.28 -13.25 -5.85
C GLY A 714 -15.58 -14.15 -7.06
N GLY A 715 -14.59 -14.39 -7.93
CA GLY A 715 -14.76 -15.19 -9.15
C GLY A 715 -15.53 -14.51 -10.29
N LYS A 716 -15.94 -13.23 -10.14
CA LYS A 716 -16.81 -12.52 -11.11
C LYS A 716 -16.06 -11.86 -12.27
N LEU A 717 -14.71 -11.81 -12.21
CA LEU A 717 -13.89 -11.31 -13.32
C LEU A 717 -13.53 -12.45 -14.27
N HIS A 718 -13.76 -12.26 -15.57
CA HIS A 718 -13.50 -13.24 -16.62
C HIS A 718 -12.60 -12.66 -17.70
N SER A 719 -11.86 -13.51 -18.41
CA SER A 719 -11.03 -13.07 -19.53
C SER A 719 -11.85 -12.92 -20.81
N ALA A 720 -11.50 -11.91 -21.61
CA ALA A 720 -11.97 -11.80 -22.98
C ALA A 720 -11.46 -12.99 -23.82
N ALA A 721 -12.24 -13.44 -24.80
CA ALA A 721 -11.86 -14.54 -25.69
C ALA A 721 -10.49 -14.32 -26.38
N ALA A 722 -10.22 -13.08 -26.81
CA ALA A 722 -8.93 -12.71 -27.42
C ALA A 722 -7.72 -12.91 -26.47
N ALA A 723 -7.91 -12.89 -25.17
CA ALA A 723 -6.82 -13.11 -24.21
C ALA A 723 -6.41 -14.58 -24.14
N SER A 724 -7.30 -15.53 -24.46
CA SER A 724 -6.98 -16.97 -24.52
C SER A 724 -6.17 -17.37 -25.74
N GLU A 725 -6.04 -16.50 -26.72
CA GLU A 725 -5.27 -16.73 -27.97
C GLU A 725 -3.78 -16.39 -27.81
N ARG A 726 -3.36 -15.92 -26.65
CA ARG A 726 -1.97 -15.62 -26.33
C ARG A 726 -1.17 -16.89 -26.12
N ILE A 727 -0.03 -16.98 -26.76
CA ILE A 727 0.83 -18.17 -26.73
C ILE A 727 2.26 -17.74 -26.40
N LEU A 728 2.83 -18.37 -25.39
CA LEU A 728 4.25 -18.31 -25.09
C LEU A 728 4.85 -19.72 -25.25
N LYS A 729 5.81 -19.84 -26.16
CA LYS A 729 6.56 -21.10 -26.35
C LYS A 729 7.94 -20.94 -25.73
N VAL A 730 8.15 -21.66 -24.67
CA VAL A 730 9.44 -21.72 -23.99
C VAL A 730 10.37 -22.66 -24.78
N PRO A 731 11.67 -22.30 -24.94
CA PRO A 731 12.63 -23.19 -25.57
C PRO A 731 12.75 -24.51 -24.78
N GLU A 732 12.71 -25.65 -25.50
CA GLU A 732 13.01 -26.95 -24.88
C GLU A 732 14.48 -27.00 -24.48
N ARG A 733 14.75 -26.96 -23.17
CA ARG A 733 16.08 -27.15 -22.57
C ARG A 733 15.98 -28.28 -21.56
N GLU A 734 16.99 -29.16 -21.49
CA GLU A 734 16.98 -30.34 -20.63
C GLU A 734 16.80 -30.02 -19.12
N GLU A 735 17.17 -28.80 -18.70
CA GLU A 735 17.09 -28.35 -17.31
C GLU A 735 16.18 -27.12 -17.14
N SER A 736 15.26 -26.85 -18.08
CA SER A 736 14.38 -25.68 -17.96
C SER A 736 13.39 -25.86 -16.80
N VAL A 737 13.34 -24.83 -15.96
CA VAL A 737 12.39 -24.74 -14.83
C VAL A 737 11.18 -23.88 -15.18
N LEU A 738 10.94 -23.57 -16.45
CA LEU A 738 9.86 -22.67 -16.84
C LEU A 738 8.52 -23.41 -17.03
N PRO A 739 7.40 -22.77 -16.68
CA PRO A 739 6.09 -23.30 -17.00
C PRO A 739 5.83 -23.31 -18.51
N THR A 740 5.20 -24.37 -18.99
CA THR A 740 4.83 -24.56 -20.42
C THR A 740 3.40 -24.12 -20.73
N GLU A 741 2.58 -23.96 -19.70
CA GLU A 741 1.18 -23.55 -19.79
C GLU A 741 0.98 -22.15 -19.20
N PRO A 742 -0.05 -21.39 -19.62
CA PRO A 742 -0.37 -20.12 -18.97
C PRO A 742 -0.93 -20.34 -17.56
N GLY A 743 -0.74 -19.36 -16.66
CA GLY A 743 -1.34 -19.46 -15.32
C GLY A 743 -0.56 -18.72 -14.23
N LEU A 744 -0.93 -19.04 -13.00
CA LEU A 744 -0.22 -18.62 -11.79
C LEU A 744 0.61 -19.77 -11.25
N TYR A 745 1.85 -19.51 -10.94
CA TYR A 745 2.83 -20.49 -10.46
C TYR A 745 3.47 -20.06 -9.16
N MET A 746 3.78 -21.02 -8.30
CA MET A 746 4.57 -20.84 -7.09
C MET A 746 5.96 -21.42 -7.28
N TYR A 747 6.99 -20.62 -7.08
CA TYR A 747 8.38 -21.05 -7.01
C TYR A 747 8.85 -20.94 -5.56
N GLY A 748 8.78 -22.07 -4.85
CA GLY A 748 9.23 -22.17 -3.46
C GLY A 748 10.75 -22.11 -3.38
N VAL A 749 11.27 -21.31 -2.44
CA VAL A 749 12.68 -21.25 -2.09
C VAL A 749 12.83 -21.39 -0.59
N HIS A 750 13.97 -21.94 -0.16
CA HIS A 750 14.25 -22.04 1.27
C HIS A 750 15.26 -20.97 1.69
N HIS A 751 14.85 -20.12 2.63
CA HIS A 751 15.74 -19.17 3.31
C HIS A 751 15.16 -18.77 4.67
N GLU A 752 16.02 -18.41 5.59
CA GLU A 752 15.67 -18.04 6.96
C GLU A 752 16.20 -16.65 7.30
N HIS A 753 15.58 -16.02 8.30
CA HIS A 753 15.95 -14.69 8.83
C HIS A 753 15.91 -13.51 7.84
N CYS A 754 15.38 -13.69 6.64
CA CYS A 754 15.15 -12.60 5.70
C CYS A 754 13.89 -11.83 6.08
N THR A 755 13.97 -10.48 6.11
CA THR A 755 12.84 -9.60 6.45
C THR A 755 12.41 -8.70 5.30
N VAL A 756 13.36 -8.05 4.60
CA VAL A 756 13.10 -7.08 3.52
C VAL A 756 13.89 -7.37 2.25
N ARG A 757 14.84 -8.30 2.30
CA ARG A 757 15.64 -8.75 1.15
C ARG A 757 16.06 -10.20 1.30
N SER A 758 16.21 -10.90 0.17
CA SER A 758 16.67 -12.28 0.07
C SER A 758 17.52 -12.46 -1.19
N GLU A 759 18.78 -12.80 -1.01
CA GLU A 759 19.72 -13.15 -2.10
C GLU A 759 19.24 -14.41 -2.84
N VAL A 760 18.67 -15.36 -2.12
CA VAL A 760 18.14 -16.61 -2.68
C VAL A 760 16.99 -16.33 -3.64
N GLU A 761 16.03 -15.47 -3.24
CA GLU A 761 14.94 -15.07 -4.14
C GLU A 761 15.49 -14.27 -5.33
N ALA A 762 16.47 -13.37 -5.12
CA ALA A 762 17.05 -12.58 -6.20
C ALA A 762 17.73 -13.46 -7.26
N ALA A 763 18.47 -14.50 -6.82
CA ALA A 763 19.08 -15.48 -7.72
C ALA A 763 18.02 -16.29 -8.48
N ALA A 764 16.96 -16.75 -7.80
CA ALA A 764 15.83 -17.47 -8.42
C ALA A 764 15.11 -16.60 -9.47
N VAL A 765 14.80 -15.34 -9.14
CA VAL A 765 14.19 -14.37 -10.05
C VAL A 765 15.07 -14.14 -11.29
N THR A 766 16.37 -13.97 -11.10
CA THR A 766 17.33 -13.73 -12.19
C THR A 766 17.41 -14.94 -13.11
N ARG A 767 17.45 -16.15 -12.57
CA ARG A 767 17.43 -17.40 -13.34
C ARG A 767 16.15 -17.50 -14.17
N LEU A 768 14.96 -17.33 -13.54
CA LEU A 768 13.68 -17.38 -14.23
C LEU A 768 13.59 -16.34 -15.35
N ALA A 769 13.98 -15.10 -15.08
CA ALA A 769 13.98 -14.04 -16.09
C ALA A 769 14.90 -14.37 -17.26
N GLY A 770 16.11 -14.85 -16.99
CA GLY A 770 17.08 -15.25 -18.04
C GLY A 770 16.59 -16.43 -18.89
N GLU A 771 15.85 -17.36 -18.32
CA GLU A 771 15.27 -18.47 -19.06
C GLU A 771 14.09 -18.05 -19.95
N PHE A 772 13.28 -17.02 -19.54
CA PHE A 772 12.19 -16.48 -20.36
C PHE A 772 12.68 -15.62 -21.54
N VAL A 773 13.81 -14.94 -21.43
CA VAL A 773 14.36 -14.14 -22.54
C VAL A 773 14.66 -15.05 -23.74
N GLY A 774 14.19 -14.65 -24.93
CA GLY A 774 14.29 -15.42 -26.15
C GLY A 774 13.14 -16.42 -26.39
N ALA A 775 12.21 -16.59 -25.43
CA ALA A 775 11.00 -17.37 -25.65
C ALA A 775 10.12 -16.74 -26.76
N SER A 776 9.42 -17.57 -27.54
CA SER A 776 8.57 -17.10 -28.64
C SER A 776 7.20 -16.66 -28.12
N TRP A 777 6.87 -15.38 -28.25
CA TRP A 777 5.64 -14.76 -27.82
C TRP A 777 4.70 -14.40 -28.97
N THR A 778 3.45 -14.87 -28.90
CA THR A 778 2.37 -14.49 -29.81
C THR A 778 1.31 -13.73 -29.01
N PRO A 779 1.14 -12.40 -29.21
CA PRO A 779 0.20 -11.58 -28.42
C PRO A 779 -1.28 -11.83 -28.67
N GLY A 780 -1.64 -12.47 -29.78
CA GLY A 780 -3.02 -12.80 -30.18
C GLY A 780 -3.08 -13.44 -31.56
N ALA A 781 -4.21 -13.99 -31.94
CA ALA A 781 -4.40 -14.82 -33.16
C ALA A 781 -3.90 -14.19 -34.47
N ASN A 782 -4.00 -12.87 -34.59
CA ASN A 782 -3.65 -12.16 -35.85
C ASN A 782 -2.33 -11.37 -35.72
N GLN A 783 -1.52 -11.65 -34.69
CA GLN A 783 -0.24 -10.98 -34.49
C GLN A 783 0.91 -11.97 -34.73
N PRO A 784 2.01 -11.53 -35.38
CA PRO A 784 3.16 -12.39 -35.59
C PRO A 784 3.83 -12.76 -34.26
N ALA A 785 4.35 -13.96 -34.19
CA ALA A 785 5.22 -14.37 -33.09
C ALA A 785 6.53 -13.55 -33.10
N ARG A 786 7.03 -13.17 -31.94
CA ARG A 786 8.31 -12.51 -31.74
C ARG A 786 9.04 -13.10 -30.53
N GLU A 787 10.31 -12.88 -30.43
CA GLU A 787 11.07 -13.24 -29.23
C GLU A 787 10.75 -12.29 -28.08
N LEU A 788 10.71 -12.82 -26.85
CA LEU A 788 10.66 -12.02 -25.64
C LEU A 788 12.03 -11.38 -25.38
N THR A 789 12.00 -10.10 -25.11
CA THR A 789 13.15 -9.34 -24.61
C THR A 789 13.06 -9.16 -23.11
N GLY A 790 14.11 -8.64 -22.45
CA GLY A 790 14.04 -8.25 -21.06
C GLY A 790 12.90 -7.29 -20.74
N GLU A 791 12.57 -6.35 -21.65
CA GLU A 791 11.48 -5.39 -21.51
C GLU A 791 10.08 -6.03 -21.43
N ASP A 792 9.94 -7.28 -21.86
CA ASP A 792 8.69 -8.05 -21.79
C ASP A 792 8.49 -8.76 -20.45
N ILE A 793 9.46 -8.65 -19.55
CA ILE A 793 9.43 -9.26 -18.22
C ILE A 793 9.37 -8.17 -17.17
N VAL A 794 8.40 -8.27 -16.28
CA VAL A 794 8.25 -7.38 -15.11
C VAL A 794 8.54 -8.18 -13.84
N VAL A 795 9.49 -7.69 -13.05
CA VAL A 795 9.81 -8.21 -11.74
C VAL A 795 9.28 -7.25 -10.67
N VAL A 796 8.36 -7.75 -9.85
CA VAL A 796 7.74 -6.98 -8.76
C VAL A 796 8.30 -7.46 -7.44
N ALA A 797 8.87 -6.57 -6.64
CA ALA A 797 9.33 -6.88 -5.29
C ALA A 797 8.54 -6.11 -4.23
N ALA A 798 8.42 -6.71 -3.04
CA ALA A 798 7.66 -6.09 -1.94
C ALA A 798 8.38 -4.86 -1.34
N TYR A 799 9.72 -4.84 -1.37
CA TYR A 799 10.58 -3.85 -0.72
C TYR A 799 11.61 -3.27 -1.68
N ASN A 800 12.00 -2.00 -1.48
CA ASN A 800 13.05 -1.38 -2.29
C ASN A 800 14.41 -2.09 -2.14
N ALA A 801 14.78 -2.52 -0.93
CA ALA A 801 15.99 -3.30 -0.71
C ALA A 801 16.03 -4.57 -1.59
N GLN A 802 14.89 -5.25 -1.75
CA GLN A 802 14.80 -6.39 -2.66
C GLN A 802 14.88 -5.97 -4.14
N VAL A 803 14.30 -4.83 -4.50
CA VAL A 803 14.43 -4.26 -5.87
C VAL A 803 15.89 -4.04 -6.21
N ASP A 804 16.66 -3.43 -5.30
CA ASP A 804 18.08 -3.12 -5.51
C ASP A 804 18.91 -4.40 -5.60
N THR A 805 18.66 -5.39 -4.72
CA THR A 805 19.32 -6.71 -4.75
C THR A 805 19.04 -7.43 -6.07
N ILE A 806 17.79 -7.50 -6.51
CA ILE A 806 17.42 -8.13 -7.80
C ILE A 806 18.05 -7.37 -8.97
N ALA A 807 18.04 -6.03 -8.97
CA ALA A 807 18.64 -5.23 -10.03
C ALA A 807 20.15 -5.49 -10.17
N GLU A 808 20.84 -5.68 -9.05
CA GLU A 808 22.26 -6.03 -9.06
C GLU A 808 22.50 -7.42 -9.65
N HIS A 809 21.71 -8.43 -9.26
CA HIS A 809 21.77 -9.77 -9.84
C HIS A 809 21.49 -9.75 -11.35
N LEU A 810 20.48 -9.02 -11.80
CA LEU A 810 20.16 -8.87 -13.22
C LEU A 810 21.28 -8.19 -14.01
N ARG A 811 21.95 -7.16 -13.45
CA ARG A 811 23.11 -6.51 -14.08
C ARG A 811 24.29 -7.49 -14.21
N ARG A 812 24.62 -8.23 -13.16
CA ARG A 812 25.68 -9.26 -13.20
C ARG A 812 25.40 -10.35 -14.25
N ALA A 813 24.13 -10.68 -14.46
CA ALA A 813 23.70 -11.65 -15.47
C ALA A 813 23.56 -11.05 -16.89
N GLY A 814 23.78 -9.74 -17.09
CA GLY A 814 23.62 -9.07 -18.37
C GLY A 814 22.17 -8.94 -18.84
N LEU A 815 21.20 -9.05 -17.91
CA LEU A 815 19.76 -8.94 -18.18
C LEU A 815 19.22 -7.52 -17.93
N LEU A 816 20.03 -6.66 -17.34
CA LEU A 816 19.75 -5.24 -17.09
C LEU A 816 21.04 -4.45 -17.32
N ASP A 817 21.01 -3.43 -18.18
CA ASP A 817 22.18 -2.60 -18.44
C ASP A 817 22.33 -1.43 -17.44
N ALA A 818 23.39 -0.64 -17.55
CA ALA A 818 23.65 0.50 -16.69
C ALA A 818 22.62 1.64 -16.89
N ASP A 819 22.04 1.76 -18.06
CA ASP A 819 21.03 2.76 -18.41
C ASP A 819 19.61 2.34 -17.99
N GLY A 820 19.45 1.12 -17.47
CA GLY A 820 18.19 0.57 -16.98
C GLY A 820 17.33 -0.09 -18.07
N HIS A 821 17.91 -0.44 -19.23
CA HIS A 821 17.23 -1.22 -20.27
C HIS A 821 17.40 -2.71 -20.02
N GLY A 822 16.33 -3.47 -20.23
CA GLY A 822 16.31 -4.91 -20.01
C GLY A 822 15.13 -5.33 -19.13
N VAL A 823 15.33 -6.27 -18.21
CA VAL A 823 14.29 -6.74 -17.30
C VAL A 823 13.86 -5.61 -16.37
N ARG A 824 12.56 -5.30 -16.40
CA ARG A 824 12.00 -4.20 -15.61
C ARG A 824 11.78 -4.63 -14.17
N VAL A 825 12.49 -4.03 -13.22
CA VAL A 825 12.35 -4.33 -11.80
C VAL A 825 11.84 -3.12 -11.02
N GLY A 826 11.02 -3.35 -9.99
CA GLY A 826 10.49 -2.30 -9.13
C GLY A 826 9.46 -2.79 -8.13
N THR A 827 8.96 -1.86 -7.30
CA THR A 827 7.87 -2.15 -6.37
C THR A 827 6.52 -2.19 -7.07
N VAL A 828 5.51 -2.73 -6.38
CA VAL A 828 4.12 -2.82 -6.86
C VAL A 828 3.60 -1.47 -7.37
N ASP A 829 3.92 -0.39 -6.65
CA ASP A 829 3.47 0.97 -6.95
C ASP A 829 4.02 1.47 -8.31
N LYS A 830 5.30 1.13 -8.64
CA LYS A 830 5.96 1.53 -9.90
C LYS A 830 5.27 0.94 -11.13
N PHE A 831 4.71 -0.26 -11.01
CA PHE A 831 4.11 -0.99 -12.15
C PHE A 831 2.59 -0.85 -12.25
N GLN A 832 1.96 0.00 -11.44
CA GLN A 832 0.54 0.26 -11.58
C GLN A 832 0.20 0.77 -13.00
N GLY A 833 -0.86 0.22 -13.60
CA GLY A 833 -1.23 0.53 -14.98
C GLY A 833 -0.45 -0.23 -16.06
N GLN A 834 0.77 -0.70 -15.79
CA GLN A 834 1.61 -1.41 -16.75
C GLN A 834 1.19 -2.89 -16.92
N GLN A 835 1.75 -3.55 -17.93
CA GLN A 835 1.54 -4.97 -18.22
C GLN A 835 2.74 -5.58 -18.94
N ALA A 836 2.87 -6.89 -18.86
CA ALA A 836 3.93 -7.67 -19.51
C ALA A 836 3.44 -9.09 -19.83
N PRO A 837 3.99 -9.77 -20.83
CA PRO A 837 3.74 -11.18 -21.07
C PRO A 837 3.98 -12.05 -19.83
N VAL A 838 5.07 -11.79 -19.11
CA VAL A 838 5.50 -12.52 -17.92
C VAL A 838 5.72 -11.57 -16.76
N THR A 839 5.23 -11.96 -15.58
CA THR A 839 5.49 -11.26 -14.32
C THR A 839 6.12 -12.23 -13.31
N ILE A 840 7.16 -11.78 -12.60
CA ILE A 840 7.78 -12.51 -11.51
C ILE A 840 7.63 -11.66 -10.24
N VAL A 841 7.12 -12.24 -9.17
CA VAL A 841 6.86 -11.52 -7.90
C VAL A 841 7.76 -12.12 -6.82
N SER A 842 8.60 -11.30 -6.18
CA SER A 842 9.47 -11.69 -5.08
C SER A 842 8.93 -11.16 -3.75
N MET A 843 8.77 -12.05 -2.77
CA MET A 843 8.22 -11.73 -1.45
C MET A 843 9.28 -11.27 -0.45
N ALA A 844 10.54 -11.63 -0.67
CA ALA A 844 11.73 -11.18 0.07
C ALA A 844 11.83 -11.60 1.54
N SER A 845 10.76 -12.06 2.17
CA SER A 845 10.74 -12.36 3.61
C SER A 845 10.61 -13.87 3.86
N SER A 846 11.32 -14.35 4.87
CA SER A 846 11.18 -15.75 5.31
C SER A 846 9.90 -16.02 6.08
N ASN A 847 9.38 -15.00 6.80
CA ASN A 847 8.16 -15.08 7.59
C ASN A 847 7.43 -13.74 7.56
N ALA A 848 6.17 -13.74 7.17
CA ALA A 848 5.39 -12.52 7.04
C ALA A 848 5.14 -11.81 8.37
N GLY A 849 5.04 -12.54 9.51
CA GLY A 849 4.82 -11.97 10.83
C GLY A 849 5.98 -11.13 11.36
N VAL A 850 7.22 -11.37 10.87
CA VAL A 850 8.42 -10.60 11.25
C VAL A 850 8.95 -9.76 10.11
N SER A 851 8.19 -9.62 9.03
CA SER A 851 8.59 -8.79 7.89
C SER A 851 8.70 -7.32 8.27
N GLY A 852 9.51 -6.54 7.56
CA GLY A 852 9.83 -5.15 7.91
C GLY A 852 8.64 -4.19 7.98
N ARG A 853 7.47 -4.55 7.41
CA ARG A 853 6.23 -3.76 7.44
C ARG A 853 5.00 -4.56 7.89
N GLY A 854 5.22 -5.76 8.43
CA GLY A 854 4.17 -6.65 8.91
C GLY A 854 3.47 -7.48 7.82
N ALA A 855 2.74 -8.50 8.26
CA ALA A 855 2.04 -9.43 7.38
C ALA A 855 0.92 -8.75 6.57
N GLU A 856 0.21 -7.79 7.14
CA GLU A 856 -0.85 -7.02 6.46
C GLU A 856 -0.33 -6.31 5.20
N PHE A 857 0.89 -5.80 5.24
CA PHE A 857 1.51 -5.16 4.07
C PHE A 857 1.96 -6.20 3.04
N LEU A 858 2.68 -7.23 3.48
CA LEU A 858 3.32 -8.19 2.60
C LEU A 858 2.31 -9.11 1.90
N LEU A 859 1.33 -9.61 2.64
CA LEU A 859 0.29 -10.52 2.14
C LEU A 859 -0.99 -9.78 1.71
N SER A 860 -0.98 -8.44 1.63
CA SER A 860 -2.13 -7.65 1.20
C SER A 860 -2.75 -8.17 -0.09
N PRO A 861 -4.02 -8.58 -0.10
CA PRO A 861 -4.68 -9.04 -1.33
C PRO A 861 -4.67 -8.01 -2.45
N ASN A 862 -4.76 -6.72 -2.10
CA ASN A 862 -4.69 -5.62 -3.05
C ASN A 862 -3.31 -5.52 -3.72
N ARG A 863 -2.23 -5.68 -2.95
CA ARG A 863 -0.86 -5.70 -3.47
C ARG A 863 -0.59 -6.92 -4.33
N LEU A 864 -1.01 -8.09 -3.88
CA LEU A 864 -0.92 -9.34 -4.65
C LEU A 864 -1.73 -9.25 -5.95
N ASN A 865 -2.97 -8.73 -5.89
CA ASN A 865 -3.78 -8.48 -7.07
C ASN A 865 -3.05 -7.58 -8.09
N VAL A 866 -2.52 -6.44 -7.65
CA VAL A 866 -1.79 -5.53 -8.55
C VAL A 866 -0.55 -6.20 -9.11
N ALA A 867 0.26 -6.87 -8.30
CA ALA A 867 1.48 -7.53 -8.73
C ALA A 867 1.20 -8.63 -9.76
N LEU A 868 0.32 -9.56 -9.44
CA LEU A 868 0.01 -10.74 -10.28
C LEU A 868 -0.74 -10.35 -11.57
N SER A 869 -1.63 -9.37 -11.50
CA SER A 869 -2.40 -8.90 -12.66
C SER A 869 -1.60 -8.05 -13.66
N ARG A 870 -0.27 -7.88 -13.44
CA ARG A 870 0.61 -7.31 -14.48
C ARG A 870 0.84 -8.30 -15.61
N GLY A 871 0.79 -9.62 -15.31
CA GLY A 871 0.97 -10.69 -16.28
C GLY A 871 -0.15 -10.75 -17.32
N GLN A 872 0.22 -11.03 -18.55
CA GLN A 872 -0.72 -11.32 -19.64
C GLN A 872 -0.89 -12.83 -19.81
N TRP A 873 0.18 -13.60 -19.72
CA TRP A 873 0.21 -15.04 -19.94
C TRP A 873 0.46 -15.81 -18.64
N CYS A 874 1.53 -15.47 -17.92
CA CYS A 874 1.78 -16.07 -16.62
C CYS A 874 2.31 -15.08 -15.59
N SER A 875 2.14 -15.46 -14.32
CA SER A 875 2.76 -14.83 -13.18
C SER A 875 3.40 -15.89 -12.29
N VAL A 876 4.65 -15.70 -11.88
CA VAL A 876 5.40 -16.60 -11.01
C VAL A 876 5.62 -15.90 -9.67
N LEU A 877 5.13 -16.51 -8.59
CA LEU A 877 5.34 -16.03 -7.21
C LEU A 877 6.54 -16.76 -6.61
N VAL A 878 7.63 -16.04 -6.36
CA VAL A 878 8.84 -16.54 -5.69
C VAL A 878 8.75 -16.19 -4.22
N ALA A 879 8.73 -17.17 -3.35
CA ALA A 879 8.57 -16.94 -1.91
C ALA A 879 9.19 -18.09 -1.10
N SER A 880 9.52 -17.77 0.17
CA SER A 880 9.94 -18.79 1.13
C SER A 880 8.80 -19.76 1.47
N ASP A 881 9.14 -21.04 1.63
CA ASP A 881 8.21 -22.08 2.07
C ASP A 881 7.62 -21.81 3.47
N SER A 882 8.35 -21.04 4.28
CA SER A 882 7.94 -20.65 5.63
C SER A 882 7.19 -19.31 5.71
N LEU A 883 7.01 -18.60 4.60
CA LEU A 883 6.44 -17.25 4.58
C LEU A 883 5.10 -17.12 5.32
N HIS A 884 4.24 -18.11 5.18
CA HIS A 884 2.89 -18.16 5.76
C HIS A 884 2.84 -18.68 7.20
N ARG A 885 3.98 -19.10 7.77
CA ARG A 885 4.05 -19.74 9.09
C ARG A 885 4.17 -18.70 10.20
N PHE A 886 3.07 -18.01 10.52
CA PHE A 886 2.96 -17.05 11.63
C PHE A 886 1.54 -17.07 12.20
N VAL A 887 1.39 -16.63 13.45
CA VAL A 887 0.08 -16.50 14.09
C VAL A 887 -0.47 -15.09 13.88
N PRO A 888 -1.62 -14.93 13.17
CA PRO A 888 -2.22 -13.62 12.98
C PRO A 888 -2.58 -12.96 14.33
N GLN A 889 -2.19 -11.70 14.50
CA GLN A 889 -2.48 -10.90 15.68
C GLN A 889 -3.68 -9.96 15.50
N SER A 890 -4.18 -9.85 14.27
CA SER A 890 -5.35 -9.06 13.92
C SER A 890 -6.24 -9.79 12.92
N ILE A 891 -7.50 -9.37 12.82
CA ILE A 891 -8.42 -9.87 11.78
C ILE A 891 -7.88 -9.55 10.38
N THR A 892 -7.27 -8.39 10.21
CA THR A 892 -6.68 -7.98 8.93
C THR A 892 -5.55 -8.91 8.50
N GLU A 893 -4.67 -9.29 9.44
CA GLU A 893 -3.62 -10.29 9.18
C GLU A 893 -4.21 -11.67 8.84
N LEU A 894 -5.26 -12.08 9.55
CA LEU A 894 -5.95 -13.35 9.29
C LEU A 894 -6.52 -13.38 7.87
N LEU A 895 -7.23 -12.34 7.45
CA LEU A 895 -7.81 -12.23 6.11
C LEU A 895 -6.73 -12.15 5.02
N ALA A 896 -5.60 -11.50 5.29
CA ALA A 896 -4.45 -11.43 4.40
C ALA A 896 -3.81 -12.82 4.23
N LEU A 897 -3.59 -13.53 5.33
CA LEU A 897 -3.09 -14.91 5.33
C LEU A 897 -4.04 -15.84 4.55
N GLY A 898 -5.34 -15.76 4.81
CA GLY A 898 -6.33 -16.56 4.11
C GLY A 898 -6.36 -16.30 2.61
N GLY A 899 -6.25 -15.04 2.19
CA GLY A 899 -6.12 -14.68 0.78
C GLY A 899 -4.88 -15.29 0.13
N TYR A 900 -3.73 -15.22 0.80
CA TYR A 900 -2.48 -15.80 0.33
C TYR A 900 -2.53 -17.33 0.23
N LEU A 901 -3.05 -18.02 1.26
CA LEU A 901 -3.21 -19.48 1.25
C LEU A 901 -4.17 -19.95 0.16
N GLY A 902 -5.30 -19.26 -0.03
CA GLY A 902 -6.22 -19.53 -1.13
C GLY A 902 -5.57 -19.34 -2.50
N LEU A 903 -4.71 -18.32 -2.64
CA LEU A 903 -3.93 -18.09 -3.85
C LEU A 903 -2.95 -19.23 -4.13
N ILE A 904 -2.16 -19.66 -3.15
CA ILE A 904 -1.22 -20.81 -3.29
C ILE A 904 -1.96 -22.06 -3.70
N ARG A 905 -3.09 -22.40 -3.08
CA ARG A 905 -3.90 -23.57 -3.43
C ARG A 905 -4.47 -23.51 -4.86
N SER A 906 -4.60 -22.32 -5.43
CA SER A 906 -5.07 -22.09 -6.80
C SER A 906 -3.95 -22.04 -7.83
N THR A 907 -2.67 -22.19 -7.44
CA THR A 907 -1.55 -22.23 -8.37
C THR A 907 -1.61 -23.48 -9.24
N THR A 908 -1.18 -23.33 -10.48
CA THR A 908 -1.01 -24.48 -11.37
C THR A 908 0.14 -25.35 -10.86
N SER A 909 -0.09 -26.66 -10.75
CA SER A 909 0.97 -27.59 -10.32
C SER A 909 2.16 -27.52 -11.29
N TRP A 910 3.34 -27.29 -10.73
CA TRP A 910 4.57 -27.19 -11.45
C TRP A 910 5.66 -27.92 -10.66
N GLU A 911 6.23 -28.97 -11.26
CA GLU A 911 7.35 -29.65 -10.66
C GLU A 911 8.59 -28.78 -10.79
N SER A 912 8.84 -27.94 -9.78
CA SER A 912 10.14 -27.26 -9.66
C SER A 912 11.20 -28.31 -9.37
N PRO A 913 12.26 -28.43 -10.17
CA PRO A 913 13.38 -29.28 -9.79
C PRO A 913 13.95 -28.72 -8.48
N ALA A 914 14.03 -29.59 -7.47
CA ALA A 914 14.65 -29.25 -6.20
C ALA A 914 16.06 -28.67 -6.48
N ILE A 915 16.28 -27.40 -6.12
CA ILE A 915 17.62 -26.82 -6.12
C ILE A 915 18.36 -27.53 -5.00
N GLY A 916 19.24 -28.46 -5.37
CA GLY A 916 20.18 -29.05 -4.41
C GLY A 916 20.95 -27.93 -3.74
N GLY A 917 20.95 -27.96 -2.40
CA GLY A 917 21.58 -26.98 -1.51
C GLY A 917 23.08 -26.79 -1.72
#